data_d232ea459efee947aa59fd0165b99d44
#
_entry.id   d232ea459efee947aa59fd0165b99d44
#
_cell.length_a   1.000
_cell.length_b   1.000
_cell.length_c   1.000
_cell.angle_alpha   90.00
_cell.angle_beta   90.00
_cell.angle_gamma   90.00
#
_symmetry.space_group_name_H-M   'P 1'
#
loop_
_entity.id
_entity.type
_entity.pdbx_description
1 polymer ?
#
loop_
_entity_poly.entity_id
_entity_poly.type
_entity_poly.pdbx_seq_one_letter_code
_entity_poly.pdbx_strand_id
1 'polypeptide(L)'
;MPVPPAPVPRARRLIAALVPAALALAALPPTPASAATNHGAAYQEPYRPQFHFSPARNWMNDPNGPIYHHGAYHLFFQYNPAGTTWGNMSWGHATSPDLVHWTEQPLAIPQDDTAMIFSGGVVDDRTNSSGLGTTDNPPLVAVYTSAARTPDGRQTQSLAYSLDGGSSWTKYRGNPVLDIGSSDFRDPKVLWNDRTGSWLMAVALSDRHQIRFYSSHDLKSWTRLSEFGPAGATGGVWECPDLFPLAVDGDPARTKWVLTVSTNGGPQHSTAVQYFIGDFDGTSFTADDPAGIYTPPAGTLVNGFDDGTYGGWTATGTAFGTAPAPGTLPGRQPVSGFTGPGLVNTFLGGDAATGDLLSPPFTVTRRYLNFQVGGGNHPYVQGSGDGSAPPGSTLADFQGPVLPAGWTATGGLAGITPTKEHLDGSLGGSVLDTFTPAAGDAATGTMTSPEFTIDHRYLNLLIGGGNHPAGTDGETTVSLVVDGRVVRTATGRDSGELNWSSWDIGEFAGRRATVRIVDNATGGWGHLMVGGLQLSDQQARPKDRQTAVNLLLDGQVVRSATGSDSEALDWTSWDLADLIGRQVQVQIADHATGGWGHVLADRFTLADAPALGMVQRAHWLDHGADFYAATSVNDEPHGRRVVIGWMNNWAYADKIPTSPWRGADTFPRELALTTVDGRTVLVQRPVRELEELRERRPWRGTDLPVRDTRLPLPVSGAALEINARLRAGTAREFGLAVHDGGGHWTRIGYDTASGELYVDRTASGTTAFHESFAAVHRAKLHLDPNGRLDLRILVDASSVEVYAGDGTLVLTDQIFPDPSDTGVALYADGGAARAESLTVRHLRSSWRG
;
A
#
# COMPACT_ATOMS: atom_id res chain seq x y z
N MET A 1 22.62 -24.87 -42.62
CA MET A 1 21.54 -24.85 -43.62
C MET A 1 20.67 -26.05 -43.41
N PRO A 2 19.41 -25.89 -43.01
CA PRO A 2 18.38 -26.86 -43.37
C PRO A 2 17.29 -26.17 -44.22
N VAL A 3 16.73 -26.98 -45.08
CA VAL A 3 15.77 -26.70 -46.15
C VAL A 3 14.36 -26.55 -45.60
N PRO A 4 13.51 -25.65 -46.16
CA PRO A 4 12.12 -25.50 -45.73
C PRO A 4 11.19 -26.55 -46.40
N PRO A 5 10.05 -26.91 -45.74
CA PRO A 5 9.06 -27.79 -46.38
C PRO A 5 8.07 -27.01 -47.25
N ALA A 6 7.57 -27.70 -48.28
CA ALA A 6 6.69 -27.24 -49.34
C ALA A 6 5.20 -27.13 -48.93
N PRO A 7 4.39 -26.39 -49.71
CA PRO A 7 2.99 -26.09 -49.36
C PRO A 7 1.99 -27.16 -49.87
N VAL A 8 0.87 -27.31 -49.13
CA VAL A 8 -0.24 -28.17 -49.43
C VAL A 8 -1.42 -27.40 -50.05
N PRO A 9 -2.16 -27.94 -51.03
CA PRO A 9 -3.04 -27.17 -51.90
C PRO A 9 -4.46 -26.98 -51.35
N ARG A 10 -5.04 -25.83 -51.74
CA ARG A 10 -6.45 -25.47 -51.52
C ARG A 10 -7.40 -26.25 -52.39
N ALA A 11 -8.43 -26.90 -51.79
CA ALA A 11 -9.58 -27.42 -52.52
C ALA A 11 -10.72 -26.37 -52.55
N ARG A 12 -11.08 -25.96 -53.78
CA ARG A 12 -12.30 -25.20 -54.09
C ARG A 12 -13.53 -26.15 -54.10
N ARG A 13 -14.62 -25.74 -53.46
CA ARG A 13 -15.96 -26.23 -53.82
C ARG A 13 -16.88 -24.99 -54.10
N LEU A 14 -17.31 -24.96 -55.33
CA LEU A 14 -18.44 -24.12 -55.80
C LEU A 14 -19.76 -24.76 -55.31
N ILE A 15 -20.72 -23.95 -54.86
CA ILE A 15 -22.15 -24.23 -54.91
C ILE A 15 -22.86 -22.93 -55.32
N ALA A 16 -23.80 -23.17 -56.24
CA ALA A 16 -24.46 -22.18 -57.07
C ALA A 16 -25.56 -21.36 -56.39
N ALA A 17 -25.89 -20.29 -57.04
CA ALA A 17 -26.87 -19.25 -56.69
C ALA A 17 -28.31 -19.73 -56.70
N LEU A 18 -29.11 -19.10 -55.84
CA LEU A 18 -30.53 -18.79 -56.02
C LEU A 18 -30.83 -17.40 -55.40
N VAL A 19 -31.24 -16.49 -56.27
CA VAL A 19 -31.75 -15.15 -55.96
C VAL A 19 -33.25 -15.25 -55.70
N PRO A 20 -33.78 -14.53 -54.71
CA PRO A 20 -34.97 -13.73 -54.96
C PRO A 20 -34.77 -12.26 -54.54
N ALA A 21 -35.25 -11.40 -55.37
CA ALA A 21 -35.33 -9.97 -55.19
C ALA A 21 -36.28 -9.60 -54.03
N ALA A 22 -35.84 -8.73 -53.17
CA ALA A 22 -36.68 -8.02 -52.24
C ALA A 22 -36.18 -6.57 -52.07
N LEU A 23 -37.07 -5.66 -52.09
CA LEU A 23 -37.09 -4.21 -52.07
C LEU A 23 -35.95 -3.55 -51.23
N ALA A 24 -35.33 -2.58 -51.82
CA ALA A 24 -34.47 -1.60 -51.15
C ALA A 24 -35.34 -0.64 -50.30
N LEU A 25 -35.27 -0.76 -48.97
CA LEU A 25 -35.55 0.33 -48.04
C LEU A 25 -34.23 0.97 -47.69
N ALA A 26 -34.04 2.21 -48.05
CA ALA A 26 -32.87 3.00 -47.63
C ALA A 26 -32.90 3.17 -46.10
N ALA A 27 -32.03 2.47 -45.41
CA ALA A 27 -31.75 2.73 -43.99
C ALA A 27 -30.80 3.94 -43.90
N LEU A 28 -31.31 5.03 -43.33
CA LEU A 28 -30.48 6.13 -42.82
C LEU A 28 -29.50 5.59 -41.77
N PRO A 29 -28.25 6.11 -41.70
CA PRO A 29 -27.32 5.70 -40.67
C PRO A 29 -27.92 6.08 -39.30
N PRO A 30 -27.75 5.24 -38.26
CA PRO A 30 -28.18 5.59 -36.93
C PRO A 30 -27.35 6.81 -36.48
N THR A 31 -28.06 7.92 -36.21
CA THR A 31 -27.51 9.00 -35.40
C THR A 31 -27.00 8.38 -34.08
N PRO A 32 -25.79 8.71 -33.60
CA PRO A 32 -25.36 8.29 -32.28
C PRO A 32 -26.41 8.81 -31.28
N ALA A 33 -27.12 7.92 -30.65
CA ALA A 33 -27.95 8.25 -29.51
C ALA A 33 -27.00 8.82 -28.45
N SER A 34 -27.06 10.12 -28.24
CA SER A 34 -26.55 10.76 -27.04
C SER A 34 -27.25 10.02 -25.89
N ALA A 35 -26.52 9.14 -25.25
CA ALA A 35 -26.96 8.58 -23.98
C ALA A 35 -27.04 9.75 -23.00
N ALA A 36 -28.25 10.33 -22.87
CA ALA A 36 -28.56 11.09 -21.70
C ALA A 36 -28.44 10.13 -20.54
N THR A 37 -27.26 10.11 -19.91
CA THR A 37 -27.02 9.40 -18.67
C THR A 37 -28.00 10.00 -17.66
N ASN A 38 -28.83 9.14 -17.12
CA ASN A 38 -29.74 9.46 -16.03
C ASN A 38 -28.87 9.70 -14.77
N HIS A 39 -28.34 10.90 -14.62
CA HIS A 39 -27.46 11.30 -13.51
C HIS A 39 -28.16 11.26 -12.14
N GLY A 40 -29.46 11.05 -12.08
CA GLY A 40 -30.24 11.01 -10.85
C GLY A 40 -30.10 9.73 -10.00
N ALA A 41 -29.45 8.69 -10.50
CA ALA A 41 -29.19 7.46 -9.74
C ALA A 41 -27.69 7.18 -9.52
N ALA A 42 -26.80 7.86 -10.22
CA ALA A 42 -25.37 7.80 -9.97
C ALA A 42 -25.00 8.61 -8.70
N TYR A 43 -23.94 8.19 -8.00
CA TYR A 43 -23.41 8.84 -6.77
C TYR A 43 -24.32 8.72 -5.52
N GLN A 44 -25.20 7.70 -5.48
CA GLN A 44 -26.03 7.38 -4.31
C GLN A 44 -25.77 5.96 -3.76
N GLU A 45 -24.76 5.28 -4.28
CA GLU A 45 -24.41 3.93 -3.89
C GLU A 45 -23.90 3.91 -2.43
N PRO A 46 -24.02 2.78 -1.72
CA PRO A 46 -23.37 2.62 -0.42
C PRO A 46 -21.88 2.98 -0.48
N TYR A 47 -21.37 3.68 0.53
CA TYR A 47 -19.98 4.16 0.62
C TYR A 47 -19.58 5.24 -0.41
N ARG A 48 -20.49 5.72 -1.25
CA ARG A 48 -20.17 6.79 -2.21
C ARG A 48 -19.78 8.07 -1.47
N PRO A 49 -18.57 8.59 -1.64
CA PRO A 49 -18.19 9.86 -1.07
C PRO A 49 -19.15 10.98 -1.50
N GLN A 50 -19.53 11.84 -0.58
CA GLN A 50 -20.49 12.92 -0.85
C GLN A 50 -19.83 14.23 -1.23
N PHE A 51 -18.56 14.42 -0.88
CA PHE A 51 -17.82 15.63 -1.23
C PHE A 51 -16.36 15.38 -1.64
N HIS A 52 -15.90 14.13 -1.66
CA HIS A 52 -14.66 13.73 -2.29
C HIS A 52 -14.91 13.27 -3.73
N PHE A 53 -13.96 13.54 -4.64
CA PHE A 53 -14.09 13.07 -6.01
C PHE A 53 -13.94 11.55 -6.09
N SER A 54 -14.79 10.93 -6.88
CA SER A 54 -14.68 9.53 -7.29
C SER A 54 -15.32 9.36 -8.68
N PRO A 55 -14.82 8.47 -9.54
CA PRO A 55 -15.40 8.27 -10.87
C PRO A 55 -16.80 7.64 -10.76
N ALA A 56 -17.63 7.83 -11.73
CA ALA A 56 -18.98 7.24 -11.75
C ALA A 56 -18.91 5.71 -11.66
N ARG A 57 -17.89 5.11 -12.23
CA ARG A 57 -17.64 3.65 -12.25
C ARG A 57 -16.17 3.34 -12.46
N ASN A 58 -15.81 2.09 -12.29
CA ASN A 58 -14.51 1.52 -12.58
C ASN A 58 -13.40 1.98 -11.62
N TRP A 59 -12.19 1.50 -11.88
CA TRP A 59 -10.99 1.78 -11.09
C TRP A 59 -10.43 3.17 -11.38
N MET A 60 -10.04 3.88 -10.32
CA MET A 60 -9.12 5.02 -10.38
C MET A 60 -8.01 4.88 -9.34
N ASN A 61 -6.84 5.43 -9.65
CA ASN A 61 -5.76 5.68 -8.69
C ASN A 61 -5.21 7.11 -8.88
N ASP A 62 -3.93 7.33 -9.05
CA ASP A 62 -3.23 8.61 -8.98
C ASP A 62 -3.96 9.77 -9.65
N PRO A 63 -4.17 10.90 -8.98
CA PRO A 63 -4.50 12.15 -9.63
C PRO A 63 -3.35 12.59 -10.55
N ASN A 64 -3.66 13.04 -11.76
CA ASN A 64 -2.71 13.41 -12.78
C ASN A 64 -2.92 14.84 -13.25
N GLY A 65 -1.85 15.56 -13.39
CA GLY A 65 -1.80 16.87 -14.04
C GLY A 65 -2.90 17.87 -13.69
N PRO A 66 -3.28 18.04 -12.40
CA PRO A 66 -4.28 19.02 -12.05
C PRO A 66 -3.80 20.41 -12.43
N ILE A 67 -4.66 21.16 -13.15
CA ILE A 67 -4.32 22.48 -13.68
C ILE A 67 -5.56 23.38 -13.70
N TYR A 68 -5.37 24.68 -13.45
CA TYR A 68 -6.39 25.69 -13.71
C TYR A 68 -6.18 26.28 -15.12
N HIS A 69 -7.24 26.21 -15.94
CA HIS A 69 -7.20 26.72 -17.31
C HIS A 69 -8.56 27.31 -17.69
N HIS A 70 -8.56 28.51 -18.22
CA HIS A 70 -9.75 29.22 -18.76
C HIS A 70 -10.99 29.22 -17.85
N GLY A 71 -10.77 29.37 -16.53
CA GLY A 71 -11.89 29.51 -15.57
C GLY A 71 -12.36 28.19 -14.96
N ALA A 72 -11.67 27.09 -15.22
CA ALA A 72 -11.95 25.77 -14.64
C ALA A 72 -10.68 25.09 -14.15
N TYR A 73 -10.82 24.32 -13.09
CA TYR A 73 -9.84 23.32 -12.68
C TYR A 73 -10.08 22.05 -13.48
N HIS A 74 -9.03 21.50 -14.03
CA HIS A 74 -9.01 20.19 -14.68
C HIS A 74 -8.26 19.23 -13.75
N LEU A 75 -8.80 18.05 -13.58
CA LEU A 75 -8.21 16.92 -12.87
C LEU A 75 -8.20 15.73 -13.82
N PHE A 76 -7.03 15.20 -14.10
CA PHE A 76 -6.91 13.92 -14.77
C PHE A 76 -6.58 12.86 -13.72
N PHE A 77 -6.79 11.60 -14.02
CA PHE A 77 -6.53 10.51 -13.08
C PHE A 77 -6.26 9.20 -13.80
N GLN A 78 -5.48 8.35 -13.19
CA GLN A 78 -5.29 6.98 -13.66
C GLN A 78 -6.63 6.27 -13.63
N TYR A 79 -7.01 5.67 -14.76
CA TYR A 79 -8.34 5.11 -14.94
C TYR A 79 -8.31 3.82 -15.75
N ASN A 80 -8.99 2.77 -15.26
CA ASN A 80 -9.26 1.57 -16.04
C ASN A 80 -10.66 1.66 -16.67
N PRO A 81 -10.80 1.97 -17.95
CA PRO A 81 -12.14 2.09 -18.57
C PRO A 81 -12.90 0.76 -18.67
N ALA A 82 -12.25 -0.38 -18.41
CA ALA A 82 -12.81 -1.71 -18.62
C ALA A 82 -13.19 -2.46 -17.34
N GLY A 83 -12.78 -1.96 -16.14
CA GLY A 83 -13.07 -2.70 -14.91
C GLY A 83 -12.71 -1.98 -13.62
N THR A 84 -12.95 -2.65 -12.51
CA THR A 84 -12.76 -2.12 -11.15
C THR A 84 -11.45 -2.55 -10.49
N THR A 85 -10.53 -3.11 -11.25
CA THR A 85 -9.17 -3.48 -10.79
C THR A 85 -8.13 -2.70 -11.57
N TRP A 86 -6.93 -2.60 -11.03
CA TRP A 86 -5.81 -1.99 -11.73
C TRP A 86 -5.52 -2.72 -13.06
N GLY A 87 -5.28 -1.98 -14.09
CA GLY A 87 -4.98 -2.46 -15.44
C GLY A 87 -5.57 -1.55 -16.51
N ASN A 88 -5.22 -1.75 -17.77
CA ASN A 88 -5.71 -0.95 -18.91
C ASN A 88 -5.59 0.57 -18.70
N MET A 89 -4.53 1.01 -18.00
CA MET A 89 -4.37 2.37 -17.54
C MET A 89 -4.44 3.38 -18.69
N SER A 90 -5.38 4.30 -18.51
CA SER A 90 -5.69 5.44 -19.36
C SER A 90 -5.85 6.66 -18.46
N TRP A 91 -5.92 7.87 -19.02
CA TRP A 91 -6.28 9.04 -18.22
C TRP A 91 -7.77 9.33 -18.31
N GLY A 92 -8.48 9.21 -17.16
CA GLY A 92 -9.78 9.83 -16.94
C GLY A 92 -9.65 11.35 -16.84
N HIS A 93 -10.75 12.07 -16.86
CA HIS A 93 -10.78 13.52 -16.81
C HIS A 93 -12.01 14.02 -16.07
N ALA A 94 -11.85 15.02 -15.24
CA ALA A 94 -12.94 15.76 -14.59
C ALA A 94 -12.62 17.26 -14.59
N THR A 95 -13.66 18.09 -14.54
CA THR A 95 -13.53 19.55 -14.45
C THR A 95 -14.32 20.09 -13.28
N SER A 96 -13.84 21.17 -12.66
CA SER A 96 -14.54 21.86 -11.57
C SER A 96 -14.38 23.38 -11.69
N PRO A 97 -15.39 24.18 -11.40
CA PRO A 97 -15.25 25.62 -11.28
C PRO A 97 -14.56 26.06 -9.98
N ASP A 98 -14.51 25.18 -8.96
CA ASP A 98 -14.23 25.56 -7.58
C ASP A 98 -13.49 24.49 -6.73
N LEU A 99 -12.91 23.47 -7.35
CA LEU A 99 -12.23 22.35 -6.66
C LEU A 99 -13.15 21.42 -5.86
N VAL A 100 -14.44 21.68 -5.82
CA VAL A 100 -15.42 20.96 -4.98
C VAL A 100 -16.48 20.28 -5.84
N HIS A 101 -17.06 21.01 -6.79
CA HIS A 101 -18.09 20.49 -7.67
C HIS A 101 -17.48 19.97 -8.96
N TRP A 102 -17.14 18.69 -8.97
CA TRP A 102 -16.53 18.02 -10.10
C TRP A 102 -17.56 17.46 -11.07
N THR A 103 -17.24 17.54 -12.35
CA THR A 103 -18.00 16.94 -13.45
C THR A 103 -17.06 16.06 -14.27
N GLU A 104 -17.36 14.76 -14.32
CA GLU A 104 -16.60 13.81 -15.11
C GLU A 104 -16.75 14.12 -16.61
N GLN A 105 -15.65 14.07 -17.34
CA GLN A 105 -15.52 14.33 -18.75
C GLN A 105 -15.22 13.03 -19.51
N PRO A 106 -15.29 13.02 -20.84
CA PRO A 106 -14.82 11.90 -21.64
C PRO A 106 -13.34 11.58 -21.34
N LEU A 107 -12.96 10.31 -21.58
CA LEU A 107 -11.60 9.82 -21.42
C LEU A 107 -10.62 10.71 -22.18
N ALA A 108 -9.60 11.24 -21.47
CA ALA A 108 -8.64 12.18 -22.06
C ALA A 108 -7.59 11.48 -22.94
N ILE A 109 -6.82 10.58 -22.36
CA ILE A 109 -5.72 9.89 -23.06
C ILE A 109 -5.93 8.37 -22.93
N PRO A 110 -6.46 7.70 -23.94
CA PRO A 110 -6.66 6.26 -23.92
C PRO A 110 -5.32 5.52 -24.09
N GLN A 111 -5.20 4.39 -23.41
CA GLN A 111 -4.18 3.39 -23.73
C GLN A 111 -4.32 2.90 -25.19
N ASP A 112 -3.30 2.21 -25.67
CA ASP A 112 -3.34 1.53 -26.96
C ASP A 112 -2.67 0.15 -26.88
N ASP A 113 -2.55 -0.52 -28.03
CA ASP A 113 -1.98 -1.87 -28.11
C ASP A 113 -0.48 -1.89 -27.77
N THR A 114 0.20 -0.74 -27.75
CA THR A 114 1.64 -0.64 -27.52
C THR A 114 2.00 -0.27 -26.10
N ALA A 115 1.17 0.54 -25.43
CA ALA A 115 1.47 1.03 -24.08
C ALA A 115 0.21 1.37 -23.27
N MET A 116 0.31 1.20 -21.97
CA MET A 116 -0.56 1.84 -20.98
C MET A 116 -0.09 3.28 -20.76
N ILE A 117 -1.01 4.15 -20.31
CA ILE A 117 -0.74 5.54 -19.99
C ILE A 117 -0.64 5.67 -18.47
N PHE A 118 0.59 5.79 -17.96
CA PHE A 118 0.87 5.97 -16.55
C PHE A 118 0.84 7.45 -16.16
N SER A 119 1.12 7.74 -14.91
CA SER A 119 0.99 9.07 -14.31
C SER A 119 1.89 10.14 -14.96
N GLY A 120 1.55 11.40 -14.72
CA GLY A 120 2.26 12.56 -15.25
C GLY A 120 1.58 13.89 -14.94
N GLY A 121 2.02 14.94 -15.62
CA GLY A 121 1.58 16.32 -15.42
C GLY A 121 1.00 16.98 -16.67
N VAL A 122 0.23 18.06 -16.48
CA VAL A 122 -0.27 18.92 -17.56
C VAL A 122 0.23 20.35 -17.34
N VAL A 123 0.66 21.01 -18.42
CA VAL A 123 1.08 22.41 -18.44
C VAL A 123 0.34 23.20 -19.52
N ASP A 124 0.17 24.49 -19.29
CA ASP A 124 -0.31 25.47 -20.25
C ASP A 124 0.91 26.07 -20.99
N ASP A 125 1.15 25.63 -22.23
CA ASP A 125 2.26 26.14 -23.06
C ASP A 125 1.86 27.46 -23.72
N ARG A 126 1.61 28.50 -22.92
CA ARG A 126 1.10 29.83 -23.31
C ARG A 126 1.89 30.51 -24.43
N THR A 127 3.16 30.18 -24.55
CA THR A 127 4.04 30.75 -25.58
C THR A 127 4.13 29.88 -26.83
N ASN A 128 3.44 28.74 -26.84
CA ASN A 128 3.55 27.70 -27.86
C ASN A 128 5.02 27.30 -28.11
N SER A 129 5.79 27.16 -27.04
CA SER A 129 7.19 26.76 -27.07
C SER A 129 7.39 25.39 -27.72
N SER A 130 6.39 24.50 -27.54
CA SER A 130 6.37 23.19 -28.17
C SER A 130 6.08 23.22 -29.68
N GLY A 131 5.50 24.33 -30.21
CA GLY A 131 5.04 24.38 -31.60
C GLY A 131 3.95 23.36 -31.93
N LEU A 132 3.20 22.86 -30.91
CA LEU A 132 2.10 21.93 -31.11
C LEU A 132 0.77 22.64 -31.37
N GLY A 133 0.68 23.92 -31.08
CA GLY A 133 -0.44 24.81 -31.39
C GLY A 133 -0.02 25.98 -32.29
N THR A 134 -0.65 27.13 -32.06
CA THR A 134 -0.28 28.41 -32.68
C THR A 134 -0.16 29.47 -31.58
N THR A 135 0.39 30.65 -31.92
CA THR A 135 0.46 31.77 -30.95
C THR A 135 -0.93 32.23 -30.50
N ASP A 136 -1.92 32.16 -31.39
CA ASP A 136 -3.30 32.55 -31.05
C ASP A 136 -4.11 31.43 -30.38
N ASN A 137 -3.64 30.19 -30.44
CA ASN A 137 -4.24 29.02 -29.81
C ASN A 137 -3.13 28.12 -29.27
N PRO A 138 -2.51 28.50 -28.13
CA PRO A 138 -1.46 27.71 -27.51
C PRO A 138 -2.03 26.40 -26.90
N PRO A 139 -1.26 25.31 -26.85
CA PRO A 139 -1.75 24.03 -26.41
C PRO A 139 -1.68 23.87 -24.88
N LEU A 140 -2.63 23.10 -24.32
CA LEU A 140 -2.34 22.35 -23.12
C LEU A 140 -1.48 21.13 -23.51
N VAL A 141 -0.42 20.86 -22.76
CA VAL A 141 0.47 19.73 -23.01
C VAL A 141 0.51 18.80 -21.80
N ALA A 142 0.11 17.55 -22.01
CA ALA A 142 0.31 16.48 -21.05
C ALA A 142 1.68 15.83 -21.29
N VAL A 143 2.45 15.67 -20.21
CA VAL A 143 3.68 14.88 -20.18
C VAL A 143 3.43 13.70 -19.28
N TYR A 144 3.49 12.49 -19.81
CA TYR A 144 3.08 11.27 -19.11
C TYR A 144 4.03 10.12 -19.36
N THR A 145 3.97 9.09 -18.55
CA THR A 145 4.74 7.87 -18.75
C THR A 145 4.00 6.89 -19.65
N SER A 146 4.62 6.50 -20.77
CA SER A 146 4.23 5.36 -21.58
C SER A 146 4.85 4.09 -21.00
N ALA A 147 4.02 3.19 -20.46
CA ALA A 147 4.46 1.88 -19.99
C ALA A 147 4.25 0.85 -21.09
N ALA A 148 5.34 0.43 -21.73
CA ALA A 148 5.30 -0.46 -22.86
C ALA A 148 4.72 -1.84 -22.51
N ARG A 149 3.93 -2.43 -23.42
CA ARG A 149 3.39 -3.79 -23.31
C ARG A 149 4.37 -4.85 -23.82
N THR A 150 5.65 -4.54 -23.80
CA THR A 150 6.74 -5.44 -24.16
C THR A 150 7.26 -6.18 -22.94
N PRO A 151 7.91 -7.36 -23.10
CA PRO A 151 8.42 -8.13 -21.97
C PRO A 151 9.43 -7.39 -21.07
N ASP A 152 10.12 -6.39 -21.60
CA ASP A 152 11.04 -5.54 -20.84
C ASP A 152 10.32 -4.46 -20.00
N GLY A 153 9.01 -4.28 -20.18
CA GLY A 153 8.19 -3.35 -19.40
C GLY A 153 8.67 -1.89 -19.45
N ARG A 154 9.33 -1.48 -20.54
CA ARG A 154 10.02 -0.19 -20.64
C ARG A 154 9.09 0.99 -20.37
N GLN A 155 9.54 1.93 -19.54
CA GLN A 155 8.84 3.16 -19.21
C GLN A 155 9.57 4.36 -19.80
N THR A 156 8.84 5.19 -20.54
CA THR A 156 9.38 6.34 -21.27
C THR A 156 8.46 7.55 -21.13
N GLN A 157 8.99 8.77 -21.23
CA GLN A 157 8.16 9.96 -21.15
C GLN A 157 7.65 10.34 -22.53
N SER A 158 6.36 10.62 -22.61
CA SER A 158 5.62 10.89 -23.83
C SER A 158 4.75 12.14 -23.70
N LEU A 159 4.30 12.70 -24.82
CA LEU A 159 3.43 13.88 -24.87
C LEU A 159 2.07 13.56 -25.50
N ALA A 160 1.04 14.23 -24.98
CA ALA A 160 -0.20 14.49 -25.70
C ALA A 160 -0.55 15.98 -25.55
N TYR A 161 -1.31 16.52 -26.49
CA TYR A 161 -1.67 17.93 -26.47
C TYR A 161 -3.15 18.13 -26.83
N SER A 162 -3.71 19.21 -26.30
CA SER A 162 -5.05 19.65 -26.56
C SER A 162 -5.05 21.09 -27.12
N LEU A 163 -5.89 21.34 -28.13
CA LEU A 163 -6.11 22.66 -28.73
C LEU A 163 -7.52 23.20 -28.47
N ASP A 164 -8.30 22.51 -27.67
CA ASP A 164 -9.71 22.81 -27.36
C ASP A 164 -9.95 22.88 -25.83
N GLY A 165 -8.93 23.35 -25.07
CA GLY A 165 -9.04 23.55 -23.64
C GLY A 165 -9.16 22.25 -22.84
N GLY A 166 -8.57 21.15 -23.28
CA GLY A 166 -8.55 19.87 -22.58
C GLY A 166 -9.72 18.95 -22.93
N SER A 167 -10.62 19.33 -23.85
CA SER A 167 -11.76 18.53 -24.24
C SER A 167 -11.39 17.31 -25.07
N SER A 168 -10.35 17.43 -25.91
CA SER A 168 -9.78 16.30 -26.65
C SER A 168 -8.25 16.36 -26.68
N TRP A 169 -7.63 15.19 -26.79
CA TRP A 169 -6.18 15.06 -26.72
C TRP A 169 -5.60 14.28 -27.91
N THR A 170 -4.50 14.75 -28.43
CA THR A 170 -3.76 14.11 -29.52
C THR A 170 -2.39 13.68 -29.03
N LYS A 171 -2.07 12.38 -29.10
CA LYS A 171 -0.72 11.88 -28.80
C LYS A 171 0.29 12.43 -29.78
N TYR A 172 1.44 12.92 -29.30
CA TYR A 172 2.49 13.46 -30.16
C TYR A 172 3.13 12.37 -31.04
N ARG A 173 3.28 12.63 -32.31
CA ARG A 173 3.80 11.64 -33.27
C ARG A 173 5.27 11.29 -33.06
N GLY A 174 6.02 12.18 -32.40
CA GLY A 174 7.44 11.99 -32.10
C GLY A 174 7.73 11.33 -30.76
N ASN A 175 6.72 10.75 -30.10
CA ASN A 175 6.90 10.00 -28.84
C ASN A 175 7.77 8.75 -29.04
N PRO A 176 8.54 8.34 -28.03
CA PRO A 176 8.74 9.03 -26.76
C PRO A 176 9.68 10.25 -26.88
N VAL A 177 9.53 11.24 -26.00
CA VAL A 177 10.40 12.43 -25.93
C VAL A 177 11.58 12.26 -24.96
N LEU A 178 11.51 11.29 -24.07
CA LEU A 178 12.60 10.95 -23.17
C LEU A 178 12.58 9.45 -22.85
N ASP A 179 13.69 8.78 -23.11
CA ASP A 179 13.90 7.37 -22.91
C ASP A 179 15.31 7.11 -22.37
N ILE A 180 15.41 6.44 -21.23
CA ILE A 180 16.69 6.09 -20.58
C ILE A 180 16.93 4.58 -20.53
N GLY A 181 16.04 3.78 -21.12
CA GLY A 181 16.15 2.31 -21.15
C GLY A 181 15.79 1.61 -19.86
N SER A 182 14.90 2.18 -19.03
CA SER A 182 14.49 1.63 -17.73
C SER A 182 13.03 1.17 -17.75
N SER A 183 12.71 0.17 -16.93
CA SER A 183 11.35 -0.26 -16.57
C SER A 183 10.78 0.49 -15.35
N ASP A 184 11.60 1.35 -14.70
CA ASP A 184 11.28 2.02 -13.45
C ASP A 184 11.52 3.54 -13.53
N PHE A 185 11.15 4.16 -14.65
CA PHE A 185 11.33 5.57 -14.94
C PHE A 185 9.99 6.23 -15.26
N ARG A 186 9.33 6.83 -14.23
CA ARG A 186 7.92 7.24 -14.31
C ARG A 186 7.56 8.51 -13.57
N ASP A 187 6.32 8.96 -13.80
CA ASP A 187 5.57 9.99 -13.09
C ASP A 187 6.20 11.39 -13.24
N PRO A 188 6.31 11.93 -14.44
CA PRO A 188 6.90 13.25 -14.66
C PRO A 188 5.99 14.36 -14.17
N LYS A 189 6.47 15.21 -13.26
CA LYS A 189 5.88 16.51 -12.95
C LYS A 189 6.62 17.59 -13.75
N VAL A 190 5.88 18.39 -14.47
CA VAL A 190 6.45 19.48 -15.29
C VAL A 190 5.91 20.82 -14.81
N LEU A 191 6.79 21.83 -14.76
CA LEU A 191 6.47 23.21 -14.43
C LEU A 191 7.38 24.17 -15.20
N TRP A 192 6.93 25.42 -15.35
CA TRP A 192 7.77 26.47 -15.88
C TRP A 192 8.70 27.02 -14.81
N ASN A 193 9.98 27.14 -15.10
CA ASN A 193 10.97 27.72 -14.21
C ASN A 193 11.34 29.13 -14.70
N ASP A 194 10.75 30.15 -14.08
CA ASP A 194 10.98 31.56 -14.41
C ASP A 194 12.45 31.98 -14.31
N ARG A 195 13.20 31.34 -13.38
CA ARG A 195 14.61 31.66 -13.17
C ARG A 195 15.50 31.29 -14.35
N THR A 196 15.18 30.17 -15.02
CA THR A 196 15.96 29.67 -16.16
C THR A 196 15.30 29.94 -17.50
N GLY A 197 14.05 30.39 -17.50
CA GLY A 197 13.27 30.57 -18.73
C GLY A 197 13.07 29.27 -19.52
N SER A 198 12.86 28.16 -18.83
CA SER A 198 12.73 26.84 -19.44
C SER A 198 11.74 25.96 -18.62
N TRP A 199 11.23 24.91 -19.24
CA TRP A 199 10.49 23.86 -18.57
C TRP A 199 11.41 23.05 -17.70
N LEU A 200 10.96 22.72 -16.51
CA LEU A 200 11.59 21.81 -15.56
C LEU A 200 10.72 20.56 -15.40
N MET A 201 11.34 19.38 -15.49
CA MET A 201 10.70 18.10 -15.20
C MET A 201 11.38 17.48 -13.99
N ALA A 202 10.59 17.07 -13.00
CA ALA A 202 10.98 16.13 -11.96
C ALA A 202 10.34 14.76 -12.27
N VAL A 203 11.13 13.68 -12.31
CA VAL A 203 10.65 12.34 -12.68
C VAL A 203 11.33 11.28 -11.84
N ALA A 204 10.60 10.26 -11.41
CA ALA A 204 11.13 9.21 -10.53
C ALA A 204 11.94 8.16 -11.31
N LEU A 205 13.07 7.77 -10.75
CA LEU A 205 13.74 6.52 -11.02
C LEU A 205 13.47 5.62 -9.80
N SER A 206 12.34 4.93 -9.87
CA SER A 206 11.59 4.41 -8.73
C SER A 206 12.35 3.36 -7.92
N ASP A 207 13.00 2.42 -8.61
CA ASP A 207 13.81 1.34 -8.03
C ASP A 207 15.07 1.84 -7.31
N ARG A 208 15.53 3.06 -7.67
CA ARG A 208 16.76 3.66 -7.10
C ARG A 208 16.50 4.71 -6.04
N HIS A 209 15.24 4.98 -5.71
CA HIS A 209 14.86 6.05 -4.80
C HIS A 209 15.51 7.39 -5.20
N GLN A 210 15.41 7.73 -6.50
CA GLN A 210 15.97 8.94 -7.06
C GLN A 210 14.91 9.73 -7.81
N ILE A 211 14.93 11.06 -7.64
CA ILE A 211 14.21 11.99 -8.50
C ILE A 211 15.21 12.64 -9.42
N ARG A 212 15.00 12.51 -10.73
CA ARG A 212 15.82 13.17 -11.76
C ARG A 212 15.17 14.45 -12.24
N PHE A 213 16.01 15.46 -12.41
CA PHE A 213 15.62 16.75 -12.94
C PHE A 213 16.12 16.91 -14.37
N TYR A 214 15.23 17.42 -15.25
CA TYR A 214 15.53 17.72 -16.63
C TYR A 214 15.02 19.11 -16.98
N SER A 215 15.66 19.80 -17.95
CA SER A 215 15.18 21.04 -18.54
C SER A 215 14.87 20.88 -20.02
N SER A 216 13.93 21.70 -20.50
CA SER A 216 13.56 21.77 -21.92
C SER A 216 13.12 23.18 -22.31
N HIS A 217 13.37 23.58 -23.54
CA HIS A 217 12.83 24.80 -24.10
C HIS A 217 11.59 24.56 -24.98
N ASP A 218 11.30 23.30 -25.31
CA ASP A 218 10.29 22.93 -26.31
C ASP A 218 9.41 21.75 -25.88
N LEU A 219 9.50 21.29 -24.61
CA LEU A 219 8.83 20.10 -24.07
C LEU A 219 9.14 18.78 -24.78
N LYS A 220 9.87 18.80 -25.88
CA LYS A 220 10.17 17.64 -26.75
C LYS A 220 11.60 17.13 -26.60
N SER A 221 12.52 18.04 -26.28
CA SER A 221 13.94 17.75 -26.12
C SER A 221 14.38 18.07 -24.69
N TRP A 222 14.78 17.03 -23.93
CA TRP A 222 15.09 17.15 -22.53
C TRP A 222 16.57 16.98 -22.23
N THR A 223 17.14 17.89 -21.45
CA THR A 223 18.53 17.84 -20.98
C THR A 223 18.54 17.50 -19.51
N ARG A 224 19.26 16.45 -19.11
CA ARG A 224 19.42 16.09 -17.69
C ARG A 224 20.19 17.20 -16.96
N LEU A 225 19.69 17.59 -15.81
CA LEU A 225 20.29 18.56 -14.90
C LEU A 225 21.00 17.85 -13.74
N SER A 226 20.25 17.19 -12.89
CA SER A 226 20.75 16.57 -11.65
C SER A 226 19.83 15.44 -11.19
N GLU A 227 20.11 14.93 -10.01
CA GLU A 227 19.26 13.99 -9.29
C GLU A 227 19.29 14.26 -7.79
N PHE A 228 18.19 13.89 -7.08
CA PHE A 228 18.05 13.92 -5.63
C PHE A 228 17.69 12.53 -5.13
N GLY A 229 18.27 12.12 -4.02
CA GLY A 229 18.03 10.83 -3.38
C GLY A 229 19.15 9.80 -3.66
N PRO A 230 19.13 8.65 -2.96
CA PRO A 230 18.17 8.29 -1.91
C PRO A 230 18.27 9.20 -0.67
N ALA A 231 17.12 9.51 -0.06
CA ALA A 231 17.00 10.30 1.16
C ALA A 231 15.67 9.98 1.89
N GLY A 232 15.59 10.25 3.19
CA GLY A 232 14.38 9.96 3.97
C GLY A 232 14.04 8.47 3.99
N ALA A 233 12.75 8.14 3.85
CA ALA A 233 12.27 6.77 3.81
C ALA A 233 12.49 6.14 2.42
N THR A 234 13.20 5.04 2.38
CA THR A 234 13.55 4.28 1.15
C THR A 234 13.00 2.86 1.17
N GLY A 235 12.08 2.55 2.07
CA GLY A 235 11.30 1.31 2.02
C GLY A 235 10.30 1.38 0.86
N GLY A 236 10.24 0.36 0.00
CA GLY A 236 9.40 0.38 -1.19
C GLY A 236 9.95 1.25 -2.33
N VAL A 237 9.14 1.56 -3.33
CA VAL A 237 9.52 2.38 -4.49
C VAL A 237 9.21 3.86 -4.27
N TRP A 238 9.87 4.75 -5.03
CA TRP A 238 9.53 6.17 -5.08
C TRP A 238 8.74 6.50 -6.34
N GLU A 239 7.60 7.20 -6.17
CA GLU A 239 6.67 7.53 -7.25
C GLU A 239 6.14 8.96 -7.12
N CYS A 240 5.50 9.46 -8.17
CA CYS A 240 4.73 10.70 -8.20
C CYS A 240 5.44 11.89 -7.55
N PRO A 241 6.66 12.27 -8.00
CA PRO A 241 7.34 13.44 -7.46
C PRO A 241 6.58 14.72 -7.80
N ASP A 242 6.56 15.67 -6.86
CA ASP A 242 6.14 17.04 -7.13
C ASP A 242 7.14 18.03 -6.55
N LEU A 243 7.39 19.13 -7.24
CA LEU A 243 8.35 20.15 -6.82
C LEU A 243 7.74 21.54 -7.00
N PHE A 244 7.70 22.32 -5.93
CA PHE A 244 7.12 23.66 -5.98
C PHE A 244 7.71 24.59 -4.91
N PRO A 245 7.74 25.92 -5.16
CA PRO A 245 8.14 26.91 -4.16
C PRO A 245 6.97 27.30 -3.26
N LEU A 246 7.29 27.64 -1.99
CA LEU A 246 6.37 28.21 -1.00
C LEU A 246 7.06 29.31 -0.19
N ALA A 247 6.35 30.40 0.05
CA ALA A 247 6.80 31.44 0.98
C ALA A 247 6.70 30.96 2.43
N VAL A 248 7.76 31.15 3.22
CA VAL A 248 7.77 30.84 4.66
C VAL A 248 7.07 31.98 5.40
N ASP A 249 6.09 31.66 6.24
CA ASP A 249 5.26 32.62 7.00
C ASP A 249 4.55 33.66 6.11
N GLY A 250 4.32 33.30 4.83
CA GLY A 250 3.72 34.20 3.84
C GLY A 250 4.65 35.32 3.34
N ASP A 251 5.94 35.29 3.70
CA ASP A 251 6.94 36.28 3.27
C ASP A 251 7.58 35.86 1.91
N PRO A 252 7.29 36.55 0.80
CA PRO A 252 7.82 36.17 -0.51
C PRO A 252 9.35 36.32 -0.61
N ALA A 253 9.98 37.05 0.29
CA ALA A 253 11.44 37.18 0.37
C ALA A 253 12.10 35.92 1.00
N ARG A 254 11.31 35.09 1.68
CA ARG A 254 11.74 33.84 2.34
C ARG A 254 11.07 32.65 1.67
N THR A 255 11.47 32.31 0.47
CA THR A 255 10.92 31.19 -0.30
C THR A 255 11.77 29.95 -0.09
N LYS A 256 11.13 28.83 0.19
CA LYS A 256 11.70 27.48 0.16
C LYS A 256 11.00 26.61 -0.89
N TRP A 257 11.69 25.63 -1.37
CA TRP A 257 11.13 24.62 -2.25
C TRP A 257 10.71 23.39 -1.45
N VAL A 258 9.62 22.79 -1.88
CA VAL A 258 9.14 21.53 -1.31
C VAL A 258 9.18 20.49 -2.43
N LEU A 259 9.84 19.37 -2.17
CA LEU A 259 9.81 18.18 -3.00
C LEU A 259 8.97 17.13 -2.27
N THR A 260 7.91 16.65 -2.89
CA THR A 260 7.11 15.52 -2.36
C THR A 260 7.39 14.26 -3.15
N VAL A 261 7.32 13.11 -2.50
CA VAL A 261 7.56 11.80 -3.10
C VAL A 261 6.65 10.78 -2.44
N SER A 262 5.91 10.03 -3.24
CA SER A 262 5.08 8.92 -2.78
C SER A 262 5.90 7.65 -2.60
N THR A 263 5.60 6.87 -1.57
CA THR A 263 6.24 5.57 -1.32
C THR A 263 5.28 4.60 -0.65
N ASN A 264 5.38 3.32 -0.97
CA ASN A 264 4.68 2.25 -0.27
C ASN A 264 5.46 1.69 0.94
N GLY A 265 6.56 2.35 1.30
CA GLY A 265 7.32 2.12 2.53
C GLY A 265 7.09 3.17 3.61
N GLY A 266 5.88 3.70 3.73
CA GLY A 266 5.49 4.73 4.68
C GLY A 266 5.27 4.21 6.11
N PRO A 267 4.70 5.06 7.01
CA PRO A 267 4.37 4.66 8.37
C PRO A 267 3.54 3.38 8.40
N GLN A 268 3.89 2.46 9.31
CA GLN A 268 3.21 1.18 9.49
C GLN A 268 3.19 0.29 8.22
N HIS A 269 4.25 0.39 7.40
CA HIS A 269 4.37 -0.33 6.11
C HIS A 269 3.22 -0.03 5.13
N SER A 270 2.71 1.19 5.18
CA SER A 270 1.60 1.65 4.37
C SER A 270 2.05 2.54 3.21
N THR A 271 1.13 2.84 2.29
CA THR A 271 1.31 3.89 1.30
C THR A 271 1.32 5.26 1.98
N ALA A 272 2.23 6.15 1.57
CA ALA A 272 2.35 7.48 2.15
C ALA A 272 3.07 8.44 1.17
N VAL A 273 3.07 9.72 1.51
CA VAL A 273 3.80 10.76 0.78
C VAL A 273 4.76 11.46 1.73
N GLN A 274 6.05 11.27 1.51
CA GLN A 274 7.07 12.04 2.23
C GLN A 274 7.37 13.37 1.54
N TYR A 275 7.88 14.35 2.30
CA TYR A 275 8.30 15.62 1.74
C TYR A 275 9.66 16.08 2.27
N PHE A 276 10.33 16.88 1.46
CA PHE A 276 11.60 17.54 1.78
C PHE A 276 11.43 19.04 1.58
N ILE A 277 11.87 19.83 2.56
CA ILE A 277 11.98 21.29 2.45
C ILE A 277 13.44 21.63 2.13
N GLY A 278 13.68 22.55 1.21
CA GLY A 278 15.03 22.88 0.80
C GLY A 278 15.10 24.06 -0.17
N ASP A 279 16.18 24.10 -0.92
CA ASP A 279 16.44 25.09 -1.95
C ASP A 279 16.60 24.43 -3.34
N PHE A 280 16.05 25.05 -4.37
CA PHE A 280 16.28 24.66 -5.76
C PHE A 280 16.94 25.81 -6.51
N ASP A 281 18.18 25.61 -6.96
CA ASP A 281 18.98 26.65 -7.61
C ASP A 281 18.66 26.85 -9.11
N GLY A 282 17.70 26.10 -9.65
CA GLY A 282 17.33 26.01 -11.06
C GLY A 282 17.90 24.78 -11.75
N THR A 283 18.78 24.05 -11.07
CA THR A 283 19.46 22.87 -11.59
C THR A 283 19.35 21.69 -10.64
N SER A 284 19.53 21.92 -9.35
CA SER A 284 19.57 20.88 -8.32
C SER A 284 18.73 21.27 -7.09
N PHE A 285 18.13 20.27 -6.48
CA PHE A 285 17.44 20.39 -5.19
C PHE A 285 18.38 19.98 -4.07
N THR A 286 18.46 20.81 -3.01
CA THR A 286 19.20 20.53 -1.79
C THR A 286 18.26 20.65 -0.61
N ALA A 287 17.99 19.54 0.07
CA ALA A 287 17.14 19.54 1.26
C ALA A 287 17.84 20.21 2.45
N ASP A 288 17.10 20.96 3.25
CA ASP A 288 17.58 21.57 4.50
C ASP A 288 17.96 20.50 5.54
N ASP A 289 17.16 19.43 5.59
CA ASP A 289 17.44 18.23 6.38
C ASP A 289 17.32 17.01 5.46
N PRO A 290 18.43 16.55 4.88
CA PRO A 290 18.38 15.41 3.96
C PRO A 290 18.10 14.09 4.67
N ALA A 291 17.85 14.08 6.00
CA ALA A 291 17.66 12.87 6.83
C ALA A 291 18.78 11.82 6.71
N GLY A 292 19.90 12.18 6.06
CA GLY A 292 21.03 11.29 5.77
C GLY A 292 22.08 11.20 6.88
N ILE A 293 22.14 12.20 7.77
CA ILE A 293 23.12 12.21 8.88
C ILE A 293 22.34 12.06 10.20
N TYR A 294 22.08 10.81 10.57
CA TYR A 294 21.48 10.51 11.86
C TYR A 294 22.53 10.03 12.85
N THR A 295 22.62 10.71 14.01
CA THR A 295 23.44 10.26 15.13
C THR A 295 22.54 9.51 16.12
N PRO A 296 22.66 8.19 16.24
CA PRO A 296 21.86 7.44 17.19
C PRO A 296 22.19 7.84 18.63
N PRO A 297 21.29 7.59 19.58
CA PRO A 297 21.55 7.86 21.00
C PRO A 297 22.82 7.15 21.47
N ALA A 298 23.67 7.88 22.22
CA ALA A 298 24.85 7.33 22.81
C ALA A 298 24.50 6.21 23.83
N GLY A 299 25.34 5.19 23.90
CA GLY A 299 25.05 4.05 24.76
C GLY A 299 26.27 3.15 25.01
N THR A 300 26.00 1.97 25.57
CA THR A 300 26.99 0.92 25.79
C THR A 300 26.93 -0.06 24.60
N LEU A 301 27.99 -0.13 23.83
CA LEU A 301 28.10 -1.04 22.69
C LEU A 301 28.09 -2.50 23.16
N VAL A 302 27.20 -3.31 22.65
CA VAL A 302 27.18 -4.78 22.83
C VAL A 302 28.07 -5.42 21.76
N ASN A 303 27.88 -5.07 20.48
CA ASN A 303 28.78 -5.41 19.38
C ASN A 303 28.52 -4.49 18.18
N GLY A 304 29.52 -4.11 17.43
CA GLY A 304 29.46 -3.36 16.20
C GLY A 304 30.23 -4.02 15.07
N PHE A 305 30.80 -5.21 15.31
CA PHE A 305 31.53 -6.01 14.31
C PHE A 305 32.73 -5.27 13.65
N ASP A 306 33.16 -4.16 14.24
CA ASP A 306 34.15 -3.22 13.68
C ASP A 306 35.57 -3.77 13.71
N ASP A 307 35.85 -4.75 14.59
CA ASP A 307 37.19 -5.37 14.76
C ASP A 307 37.45 -6.52 13.78
N GLY A 308 36.53 -6.78 12.87
CA GLY A 308 36.60 -7.87 11.87
C GLY A 308 36.40 -9.26 12.48
N THR A 309 35.84 -9.34 13.69
CA THR A 309 35.47 -10.60 14.36
C THR A 309 34.03 -10.57 14.86
N TYR A 310 33.50 -11.75 15.16
CA TYR A 310 32.18 -11.83 15.80
C TYR A 310 32.20 -11.59 17.32
N GLY A 311 33.39 -11.24 17.91
CA GLY A 311 33.47 -10.80 19.29
C GLY A 311 32.94 -11.80 20.33
N GLY A 312 33.17 -13.09 20.14
CA GLY A 312 32.67 -14.15 21.04
C GLY A 312 31.24 -14.63 20.76
N TRP A 313 30.58 -14.10 19.73
CA TRP A 313 29.31 -14.67 19.25
C TRP A 313 29.58 -16.01 18.54
N THR A 314 28.68 -16.96 18.68
CA THR A 314 28.80 -18.32 18.14
C THR A 314 27.95 -18.47 16.88
N ALA A 315 28.58 -18.77 15.75
CA ALA A 315 27.92 -19.05 14.50
C ALA A 315 27.64 -20.56 14.33
N THR A 316 26.48 -20.88 13.75
CA THR A 316 26.12 -22.23 13.31
C THR A 316 25.64 -22.15 11.85
N GLY A 317 25.60 -23.31 11.15
CA GLY A 317 25.21 -23.33 9.74
C GLY A 317 26.30 -22.77 8.82
N THR A 318 25.88 -22.25 7.66
CA THR A 318 26.75 -21.80 6.57
C THR A 318 26.62 -20.31 6.22
N ALA A 319 25.62 -19.63 6.74
CA ALA A 319 25.28 -18.26 6.35
C ALA A 319 26.27 -17.19 6.86
N PHE A 320 26.98 -17.43 7.97
CA PHE A 320 27.79 -16.40 8.64
C PHE A 320 29.29 -16.43 8.29
N GLY A 321 29.81 -17.54 7.75
CA GLY A 321 31.25 -17.70 7.51
C GLY A 321 32.08 -17.59 8.77
N THR A 322 33.32 -17.09 8.65
CA THR A 322 34.30 -17.02 9.74
C THR A 322 34.50 -15.63 10.33
N ALA A 323 33.95 -14.59 9.68
CA ALA A 323 34.11 -13.19 10.08
C ALA A 323 32.97 -12.30 9.51
N PRO A 324 32.70 -11.12 10.12
CA PRO A 324 31.82 -10.11 9.58
C PRO A 324 32.20 -9.68 8.15
N ALA A 325 31.23 -9.31 7.36
CA ALA A 325 31.46 -8.81 6.01
C ALA A 325 31.87 -7.32 6.03
N PRO A 326 32.76 -6.89 5.11
CA PRO A 326 33.14 -5.47 5.00
C PRO A 326 32.12 -4.61 4.24
N GLY A 327 30.90 -5.12 3.98
CA GLY A 327 29.85 -4.47 3.21
C GLY A 327 29.23 -5.41 2.19
N THR A 328 29.14 -4.92 0.93
CA THR A 328 28.54 -5.65 -0.19
C THR A 328 29.32 -6.92 -0.54
N LEU A 329 28.65 -8.04 -0.62
CA LEU A 329 29.20 -9.30 -1.06
C LEU A 329 29.09 -9.47 -2.59
N PRO A 330 29.98 -10.29 -3.23
CA PRO A 330 29.95 -10.50 -4.67
C PRO A 330 28.59 -11.00 -5.19
N GLY A 331 28.15 -10.43 -6.31
CA GLY A 331 26.89 -10.83 -6.95
C GLY A 331 25.63 -10.22 -6.34
N ARG A 332 25.77 -9.23 -5.45
CA ARG A 332 24.66 -8.59 -4.73
C ARG A 332 24.58 -7.09 -5.00
N GLN A 333 23.40 -6.50 -4.72
CA GLN A 333 23.19 -5.06 -4.71
C GLN A 333 24.09 -4.40 -3.63
N PRO A 334 24.49 -3.14 -3.80
CA PRO A 334 25.30 -2.45 -2.81
C PRO A 334 24.60 -2.34 -1.46
N VAL A 335 25.21 -2.87 -0.42
CA VAL A 335 24.76 -2.72 0.98
C VAL A 335 25.09 -1.32 1.46
N SER A 336 24.14 -0.69 2.14
CA SER A 336 24.26 0.67 2.68
C SER A 336 23.62 0.81 4.06
N GLY A 337 23.79 1.97 4.70
CA GLY A 337 23.14 2.29 5.99
C GLY A 337 23.85 1.74 7.23
N PHE A 338 24.77 0.79 7.10
CA PHE A 338 25.54 0.26 8.25
C PHE A 338 26.60 1.25 8.74
N THR A 339 27.05 1.05 9.97
CA THR A 339 27.97 1.95 10.65
C THR A 339 29.32 1.25 10.91
N GLY A 340 30.42 1.84 10.46
CA GLY A 340 31.78 1.26 10.67
C GLY A 340 32.23 0.36 9.53
N PRO A 341 33.33 -0.39 9.71
CA PRO A 341 33.97 -1.18 8.66
C PRO A 341 33.42 -2.61 8.50
N GLY A 342 32.51 -3.08 9.37
CA GLY A 342 32.02 -4.45 9.35
C GLY A 342 30.57 -4.57 9.74
N LEU A 343 29.86 -5.58 9.20
CA LEU A 343 28.48 -5.92 9.55
C LEU A 343 28.26 -7.43 9.42
N VAL A 344 27.19 -7.93 10.01
CA VAL A 344 26.68 -9.26 9.69
C VAL A 344 25.97 -9.19 8.35
N ASN A 345 26.37 -10.04 7.39
CA ASN A 345 25.76 -10.20 6.09
C ASN A 345 25.75 -11.68 5.73
N THR A 346 24.55 -12.28 5.73
CA THR A 346 24.40 -13.73 5.57
C THR A 346 24.33 -14.20 4.11
N PHE A 347 24.42 -13.31 3.15
CA PHE A 347 24.42 -13.66 1.70
C PHE A 347 25.71 -14.37 1.24
N LEU A 348 26.37 -15.15 2.06
CA LEU A 348 27.69 -15.72 1.78
C LEU A 348 27.77 -16.75 0.66
N GLY A 349 26.69 -17.25 0.18
CA GLY A 349 26.62 -18.21 -0.94
C GLY A 349 25.33 -18.04 -1.71
N GLY A 350 24.70 -16.88 -1.59
CA GLY A 350 23.37 -16.61 -2.04
C GLY A 350 22.33 -16.87 -0.96
N ASP A 351 21.06 -16.66 -1.26
CA ASP A 351 19.93 -16.81 -0.36
C ASP A 351 19.65 -18.27 0.11
N ALA A 352 20.48 -19.23 -0.28
CA ALA A 352 20.32 -20.63 0.13
C ALA A 352 21.13 -21.02 1.38
N ALA A 353 22.01 -20.14 1.84
CA ALA A 353 22.81 -20.36 3.06
C ALA A 353 21.94 -20.09 4.29
N THR A 354 21.99 -20.97 5.29
CA THR A 354 21.21 -20.80 6.53
C THR A 354 22.06 -20.98 7.77
N GLY A 355 21.60 -20.44 8.91
CA GLY A 355 22.31 -20.61 10.19
C GLY A 355 21.86 -19.59 11.24
N ASP A 356 22.55 -19.63 12.37
CA ASP A 356 22.35 -18.72 13.50
C ASP A 356 23.66 -18.09 13.94
N LEU A 357 23.62 -16.84 14.38
CA LEU A 357 24.70 -16.17 15.11
C LEU A 357 24.16 -15.74 16.48
N LEU A 358 24.66 -16.36 17.56
CA LEU A 358 24.19 -16.17 18.92
C LEU A 358 25.21 -15.41 19.75
N SER A 359 24.77 -14.32 20.41
CA SER A 359 25.62 -13.55 21.32
C SER A 359 25.96 -14.30 22.62
N PRO A 360 27.08 -13.96 23.30
CA PRO A 360 27.17 -14.25 24.72
C PRO A 360 26.02 -13.65 25.51
N PRO A 361 25.62 -14.24 26.67
CA PRO A 361 24.65 -13.60 27.55
C PRO A 361 25.17 -12.25 28.05
N PHE A 362 24.29 -11.22 28.05
CA PHE A 362 24.59 -9.91 28.62
C PHE A 362 23.43 -9.39 29.46
N THR A 363 23.74 -8.53 30.45
CA THR A 363 22.72 -7.95 31.33
C THR A 363 22.10 -6.69 30.69
N VAL A 364 20.79 -6.59 30.69
CA VAL A 364 20.06 -5.38 30.26
C VAL A 364 20.28 -4.29 31.31
N THR A 365 21.11 -3.30 30.98
CA THR A 365 21.49 -2.20 31.90
C THR A 365 20.84 -0.88 31.59
N ARG A 366 20.23 -0.76 30.39
CA ARG A 366 19.53 0.45 29.90
C ARG A 366 18.23 0.07 29.23
N ARG A 367 17.32 1.04 29.12
CA ARG A 367 15.94 0.83 28.67
C ARG A 367 15.81 0.34 27.22
N TYR A 368 16.71 0.75 26.33
CA TYR A 368 16.58 0.42 24.91
C TYR A 368 17.76 -0.38 24.40
N LEU A 369 17.51 -1.34 23.53
CA LEU A 369 18.50 -1.95 22.66
C LEU A 369 18.29 -1.41 21.24
N ASN A 370 19.22 -0.61 20.77
CA ASN A 370 19.26 -0.02 19.43
C ASN A 370 20.19 -0.85 18.54
N PHE A 371 19.80 -1.11 17.30
CA PHE A 371 20.62 -1.82 16.31
C PHE A 371 20.15 -1.47 14.90
N GLN A 372 20.93 -1.85 13.90
CA GLN A 372 20.58 -1.70 12.49
C GLN A 372 20.23 -3.07 11.91
N VAL A 373 19.19 -3.13 11.08
CA VAL A 373 18.73 -4.36 10.41
C VAL A 373 18.32 -4.07 8.98
N GLY A 374 18.62 -5.01 8.07
CA GLY A 374 18.24 -5.00 6.65
C GLY A 374 18.12 -6.42 6.13
N GLY A 375 18.06 -6.60 4.81
CA GLY A 375 17.86 -7.89 4.17
C GLY A 375 16.37 -8.25 4.05
N GLY A 376 16.07 -9.54 4.08
CA GLY A 376 14.73 -10.07 3.83
C GLY A 376 13.69 -9.73 4.88
N ASN A 377 12.45 -9.65 4.44
CA ASN A 377 11.28 -9.43 5.29
C ASN A 377 10.60 -10.76 5.65
N HIS A 378 11.32 -11.64 6.33
CA HIS A 378 10.81 -12.92 6.81
C HIS A 378 10.79 -12.91 8.34
N PRO A 379 9.68 -12.51 8.98
CA PRO A 379 9.62 -12.36 10.43
C PRO A 379 9.64 -13.71 11.15
N TYR A 380 10.07 -13.71 12.41
CA TYR A 380 9.92 -14.84 13.30
C TYR A 380 8.44 -15.16 13.54
N VAL A 381 8.06 -16.43 13.39
CA VAL A 381 6.72 -16.92 13.68
C VAL A 381 6.76 -17.75 14.96
N GLN A 382 6.03 -17.32 15.98
CA GLN A 382 5.99 -18.04 17.25
C GLN A 382 5.46 -19.46 17.05
N GLY A 383 6.20 -20.44 17.57
CA GLY A 383 5.86 -21.86 17.45
C GLY A 383 6.30 -22.52 16.15
N SER A 384 7.01 -21.81 15.26
CA SER A 384 7.70 -22.42 14.13
C SER A 384 8.79 -23.41 14.59
N GLY A 385 9.21 -24.28 13.69
CA GLY A 385 10.19 -25.33 13.94
C GLY A 385 10.85 -25.79 12.66
N ASP A 386 11.34 -27.03 12.61
CA ASP A 386 12.01 -27.59 11.44
C ASP A 386 11.06 -27.96 10.28
N GLY A 387 9.74 -27.80 10.47
CA GLY A 387 8.72 -28.14 9.47
C GLY A 387 8.53 -29.64 9.26
N SER A 388 9.15 -30.48 10.09
CA SER A 388 8.98 -31.94 9.99
C SER A 388 7.57 -32.38 10.39
N ALA A 389 7.13 -33.51 9.81
CA ALA A 389 5.88 -34.13 10.23
C ALA A 389 6.00 -34.69 11.65
N PRO A 390 5.05 -34.40 12.56
CA PRO A 390 5.08 -34.98 13.89
C PRO A 390 4.82 -36.50 13.83
N PRO A 391 5.23 -37.28 14.85
CA PRO A 391 4.93 -38.71 14.89
C PRO A 391 3.44 -38.97 14.86
N GLY A 392 2.96 -39.94 14.03
CA GLY A 392 1.53 -40.22 13.88
C GLY A 392 1.19 -41.10 12.68
N SER A 393 -0.09 -41.13 12.32
CA SER A 393 -0.60 -41.92 11.18
C SER A 393 -0.82 -41.05 9.96
N THR A 394 -0.30 -41.43 8.81
CA THR A 394 -0.50 -40.71 7.54
C THR A 394 -1.89 -41.06 6.99
N LEU A 395 -2.74 -40.03 6.85
CA LEU A 395 -4.06 -40.20 6.22
C LEU A 395 -3.91 -40.12 4.68
N ALA A 396 -3.07 -39.20 4.19
CA ALA A 396 -2.68 -39.08 2.79
C ALA A 396 -1.34 -38.37 2.67
N ASP A 397 -0.45 -38.79 1.76
CA ASP A 397 0.85 -38.16 1.50
C ASP A 397 1.02 -37.69 0.04
N PHE A 398 0.11 -38.04 -0.82
CA PHE A 398 0.10 -37.72 -2.26
C PHE A 398 1.42 -37.99 -3.00
N GLN A 399 2.22 -38.99 -2.52
CA GLN A 399 3.51 -39.34 -3.12
C GLN A 399 3.42 -40.36 -4.26
N GLY A 400 2.25 -40.94 -4.49
CA GLY A 400 2.00 -41.90 -5.57
C GLY A 400 1.71 -41.26 -6.92
N PRO A 401 1.73 -42.00 -8.01
CA PRO A 401 1.38 -41.48 -9.34
C PRO A 401 -0.11 -41.26 -9.56
N VAL A 402 -0.95 -41.70 -8.61
CA VAL A 402 -2.41 -41.57 -8.60
C VAL A 402 -2.88 -41.15 -7.21
N LEU A 403 -4.11 -40.72 -7.09
CA LEU A 403 -4.71 -40.40 -5.77
C LEU A 403 -4.63 -41.65 -4.86
N PRO A 404 -4.49 -41.44 -3.53
CA PRO A 404 -4.51 -42.51 -2.55
C PRO A 404 -5.80 -43.35 -2.66
N ALA A 405 -5.70 -44.62 -2.35
CA ALA A 405 -6.82 -45.57 -2.50
C ALA A 405 -8.09 -45.08 -1.76
N GLY A 406 -9.22 -45.15 -2.47
CA GLY A 406 -10.52 -44.75 -1.93
C GLY A 406 -10.84 -43.27 -2.01
N TRP A 407 -9.90 -42.41 -2.42
CA TRP A 407 -10.21 -41.02 -2.71
C TRP A 407 -11.06 -40.90 -3.98
N THR A 408 -12.00 -39.97 -3.98
CA THR A 408 -12.84 -39.65 -5.12
C THR A 408 -12.67 -38.17 -5.51
N ALA A 409 -12.74 -37.89 -6.82
CA ALA A 409 -12.67 -36.55 -7.36
C ALA A 409 -13.81 -36.29 -8.35
N THR A 410 -14.37 -35.07 -8.34
CA THR A 410 -15.52 -34.66 -9.16
C THR A 410 -15.22 -33.33 -9.87
N GLY A 411 -16.09 -32.98 -10.84
CA GLY A 411 -15.93 -31.74 -11.61
C GLY A 411 -14.69 -31.75 -12.50
N GLY A 412 -14.07 -30.61 -12.68
CA GLY A 412 -12.81 -30.44 -13.44
C GLY A 412 -11.59 -31.14 -12.82
N LEU A 413 -11.73 -31.62 -11.57
CA LEU A 413 -10.68 -32.37 -10.87
C LEU A 413 -10.81 -33.87 -11.07
N ALA A 414 -11.80 -34.33 -11.83
CA ALA A 414 -11.95 -35.79 -12.13
C ALA A 414 -10.74 -36.29 -12.90
N GLY A 415 -10.05 -37.30 -12.34
CA GLY A 415 -8.83 -37.87 -12.93
C GLY A 415 -7.54 -37.12 -12.59
N ILE A 416 -7.56 -36.15 -11.71
CA ILE A 416 -6.36 -35.45 -11.22
C ILE A 416 -5.38 -36.45 -10.58
N THR A 417 -4.11 -36.18 -10.75
CA THR A 417 -3.01 -36.96 -10.18
C THR A 417 -2.03 -36.02 -9.45
N PRO A 418 -1.33 -36.51 -8.41
CA PRO A 418 -0.27 -35.72 -7.80
C PRO A 418 0.78 -35.27 -8.81
N THR A 419 1.27 -34.05 -8.66
CA THR A 419 2.28 -33.43 -9.52
C THR A 419 3.65 -33.37 -8.84
N LYS A 420 4.72 -33.22 -9.64
CA LYS A 420 6.08 -32.96 -9.21
C LYS A 420 6.48 -31.49 -9.36
N GLU A 421 5.54 -30.64 -9.73
CA GLU A 421 5.68 -29.21 -9.78
C GLU A 421 5.27 -28.59 -8.43
N HIS A 422 5.70 -27.37 -8.14
CA HIS A 422 5.34 -26.61 -6.93
C HIS A 422 5.66 -27.35 -5.61
N LEU A 423 6.89 -27.87 -5.49
CA LEU A 423 7.31 -28.65 -4.32
C LEU A 423 7.84 -27.84 -3.14
N ASP A 424 7.78 -26.51 -3.18
CA ASP A 424 8.32 -25.69 -2.09
C ASP A 424 7.54 -25.94 -0.79
N GLY A 425 8.27 -26.28 0.27
CA GLY A 425 7.70 -26.71 1.55
C GLY A 425 7.17 -28.15 1.58
N SER A 426 7.21 -28.91 0.48
CA SER A 426 6.81 -30.32 0.45
C SER A 426 7.75 -31.20 1.28
N LEU A 427 7.19 -32.23 1.90
CA LEU A 427 7.97 -33.29 2.59
C LEU A 427 8.41 -34.41 1.64
N GLY A 428 8.04 -34.38 0.37
CA GLY A 428 8.29 -35.44 -0.58
C GLY A 428 8.45 -34.97 -2.02
N GLY A 429 8.46 -35.89 -2.95
CA GLY A 429 8.71 -35.62 -4.37
C GLY A 429 7.44 -35.33 -5.19
N SER A 430 6.25 -35.24 -4.57
CA SER A 430 5.03 -34.86 -5.26
C SER A 430 4.00 -34.29 -4.28
N VAL A 431 3.04 -33.52 -4.80
CA VAL A 431 1.95 -32.88 -4.07
C VAL A 431 0.66 -33.02 -4.87
N LEU A 432 -0.46 -32.98 -4.20
CA LEU A 432 -1.72 -32.73 -4.86
C LEU A 432 -1.84 -31.23 -5.14
N ASP A 433 -2.06 -30.83 -6.38
CA ASP A 433 -2.28 -29.46 -6.79
C ASP A 433 -3.52 -29.40 -7.68
N THR A 434 -4.52 -28.60 -7.31
CA THR A 434 -5.75 -28.46 -8.10
C THR A 434 -5.56 -27.58 -9.34
N PHE A 435 -4.43 -26.90 -9.49
CA PHE A 435 -4.00 -26.26 -10.73
C PHE A 435 -3.74 -27.34 -11.80
N THR A 436 -4.57 -27.40 -12.82
CA THR A 436 -4.41 -28.42 -13.87
C THR A 436 -3.76 -27.81 -15.10
N PRO A 437 -2.86 -28.55 -15.81
CA PRO A 437 -2.24 -28.06 -17.04
C PRO A 437 -3.24 -27.65 -18.14
N ALA A 438 -4.46 -28.21 -18.11
CA ALA A 438 -5.48 -27.94 -19.11
C ALA A 438 -6.35 -26.72 -18.82
N ALA A 439 -6.57 -26.36 -17.54
CA ALA A 439 -7.50 -25.32 -17.15
C ALA A 439 -6.88 -24.27 -16.21
N GLY A 440 -5.67 -24.50 -15.69
CA GLY A 440 -5.04 -23.59 -14.74
C GLY A 440 -5.89 -23.40 -13.49
N ASP A 441 -5.99 -22.16 -13.04
CA ASP A 441 -6.86 -21.73 -11.94
C ASP A 441 -8.37 -21.85 -12.23
N ALA A 442 -8.77 -22.16 -13.45
CA ALA A 442 -10.17 -22.36 -13.81
C ALA A 442 -10.69 -23.79 -13.58
N ALA A 443 -9.85 -24.70 -13.09
CA ALA A 443 -10.26 -26.06 -12.76
C ALA A 443 -11.03 -26.07 -11.44
N THR A 444 -12.31 -26.41 -11.46
CA THR A 444 -13.14 -26.46 -10.25
C THR A 444 -13.64 -27.88 -9.96
N GLY A 445 -13.77 -28.24 -8.69
CA GLY A 445 -14.28 -29.54 -8.28
C GLY A 445 -14.11 -29.83 -6.79
N THR A 446 -14.41 -31.07 -6.42
CA THR A 446 -14.31 -31.53 -5.05
C THR A 446 -13.64 -32.87 -4.98
N MET A 447 -12.73 -33.06 -4.02
CA MET A 447 -12.14 -34.35 -3.69
C MET A 447 -12.51 -34.75 -2.29
N THR A 448 -12.72 -36.06 -2.07
CA THR A 448 -13.15 -36.58 -0.78
C THR A 448 -12.35 -37.83 -0.42
N SER A 449 -11.84 -37.87 0.81
CA SER A 449 -11.13 -39.02 1.37
C SER A 449 -12.06 -40.20 1.65
N PRO A 450 -11.53 -41.44 1.77
CA PRO A 450 -12.23 -42.49 2.49
C PRO A 450 -12.61 -42.00 3.91
N GLU A 451 -13.63 -42.67 4.48
CA GLU A 451 -14.01 -42.47 5.85
C GLU A 451 -12.95 -43.04 6.81
N PHE A 452 -12.57 -42.30 7.84
CA PHE A 452 -11.64 -42.74 8.87
C PHE A 452 -12.20 -42.48 10.30
N THR A 453 -11.65 -43.13 11.28
CA THR A 453 -11.98 -42.88 12.68
C THR A 453 -10.98 -41.89 13.27
N ILE A 454 -11.45 -40.89 13.98
CA ILE A 454 -10.59 -39.93 14.71
C ILE A 454 -10.03 -40.63 15.94
N ASP A 455 -8.78 -41.03 15.90
CA ASP A 455 -8.04 -41.75 16.94
C ASP A 455 -6.85 -40.97 17.54
N HIS A 456 -6.63 -39.77 17.07
CA HIS A 456 -5.59 -38.82 17.53
C HIS A 456 -6.19 -37.46 17.82
N ARG A 457 -5.47 -36.67 18.61
CA ARG A 457 -5.92 -35.33 19.01
C ARG A 457 -5.86 -34.30 17.89
N TYR A 458 -4.89 -34.37 17.00
CA TYR A 458 -4.69 -33.40 15.93
C TYR A 458 -4.81 -34.02 14.53
N LEU A 459 -5.39 -33.24 13.60
CA LEU A 459 -5.22 -33.43 12.18
C LEU A 459 -4.32 -32.31 11.67
N ASN A 460 -3.14 -32.69 11.19
CA ASN A 460 -2.15 -31.81 10.62
C ASN A 460 -2.25 -31.82 9.11
N LEU A 461 -2.22 -30.65 8.49
CA LEU A 461 -2.38 -30.46 7.07
C LEU A 461 -1.21 -29.65 6.53
N LEU A 462 -0.52 -30.17 5.54
CA LEU A 462 0.53 -29.44 4.80
C LEU A 462 -0.13 -28.86 3.53
N ILE A 463 -0.39 -27.54 3.54
CA ILE A 463 -1.21 -26.86 2.53
C ILE A 463 -0.54 -25.60 2.00
N GLY A 464 -0.83 -25.24 0.74
CA GLY A 464 -0.47 -24.00 0.05
C GLY A 464 -1.56 -23.63 -0.97
N GLY A 465 -1.29 -22.65 -1.83
CA GLY A 465 -2.25 -22.17 -2.83
C GLY A 465 -3.10 -21.00 -2.36
N GLY A 466 -4.27 -20.84 -2.93
CA GLY A 466 -5.13 -19.68 -2.75
C GLY A 466 -5.73 -19.50 -1.36
N ASN A 467 -5.94 -18.25 -0.99
CA ASN A 467 -6.57 -17.83 0.26
C ASN A 467 -8.05 -17.49 0.04
N HIS A 468 -8.85 -18.49 -0.26
CA HIS A 468 -10.30 -18.36 -0.47
C HIS A 468 -11.04 -19.18 0.59
N PRO A 469 -11.43 -18.57 1.75
CA PRO A 469 -12.05 -19.28 2.87
C PRO A 469 -13.40 -19.92 2.52
N ALA A 470 -13.82 -20.88 3.33
CA ALA A 470 -15.09 -21.54 3.19
C ALA A 470 -16.27 -20.57 3.27
N GLY A 471 -17.24 -20.72 2.37
CA GLY A 471 -18.44 -19.88 2.29
C GLY A 471 -18.23 -18.56 1.54
N THR A 472 -17.06 -18.33 0.96
CA THR A 472 -16.84 -17.25 0.00
C THR A 472 -17.19 -17.71 -1.42
N ASP A 473 -17.47 -16.76 -2.31
CA ASP A 473 -17.62 -17.07 -3.73
C ASP A 473 -16.23 -17.47 -4.29
N GLY A 474 -16.11 -18.70 -4.75
CA GLY A 474 -14.83 -19.24 -5.21
C GLY A 474 -13.93 -19.81 -4.11
N GLU A 475 -14.45 -20.58 -3.16
CA GLU A 475 -13.64 -21.17 -2.07
C GLU A 475 -12.58 -22.16 -2.57
N THR A 476 -11.37 -22.11 -1.97
CA THR A 476 -10.30 -23.10 -2.07
C THR A 476 -9.96 -23.63 -0.69
N THR A 477 -10.55 -24.76 -0.27
CA THR A 477 -10.47 -25.22 1.12
C THR A 477 -10.18 -26.71 1.28
N VAL A 478 -9.49 -27.05 2.38
CA VAL A 478 -9.55 -28.37 3.00
C VAL A 478 -10.55 -28.29 4.15
N SER A 479 -11.46 -29.24 4.22
CA SER A 479 -12.52 -29.31 5.23
C SER A 479 -12.54 -30.66 5.93
N LEU A 480 -12.65 -30.67 7.27
CA LEU A 480 -12.97 -31.87 8.04
C LEU A 480 -14.49 -31.98 8.18
N VAL A 481 -15.04 -33.12 7.74
CA VAL A 481 -16.47 -33.42 7.82
C VAL A 481 -16.69 -34.55 8.81
N VAL A 482 -17.44 -34.26 9.88
CA VAL A 482 -17.83 -35.26 10.92
C VAL A 482 -19.34 -35.36 10.92
N ASP A 483 -19.88 -36.60 10.82
CA ASP A 483 -21.32 -36.88 10.73
C ASP A 483 -22.04 -36.00 9.67
N GLY A 484 -21.41 -35.80 8.53
CA GLY A 484 -21.95 -35.02 7.41
C GLY A 484 -21.92 -33.51 7.59
N ARG A 485 -21.29 -32.99 8.65
CA ARG A 485 -21.14 -31.54 8.90
C ARG A 485 -19.67 -31.13 8.81
N VAL A 486 -19.40 -30.00 8.16
CA VAL A 486 -18.07 -29.36 8.18
C VAL A 486 -17.84 -28.81 9.60
N VAL A 487 -16.76 -29.25 10.26
CA VAL A 487 -16.41 -28.85 11.64
C VAL A 487 -15.10 -28.06 11.69
N ARG A 488 -14.22 -28.20 10.70
CA ARG A 488 -12.98 -27.41 10.55
C ARG A 488 -12.75 -27.13 9.08
N THR A 489 -12.15 -25.98 8.78
CA THR A 489 -11.71 -25.60 7.42
C THR A 489 -10.36 -24.93 7.47
N ALA A 490 -9.57 -25.09 6.41
CA ALA A 490 -8.34 -24.33 6.17
C ALA A 490 -8.22 -24.00 4.68
N THR A 491 -7.52 -22.93 4.36
CA THR A 491 -7.22 -22.47 3.01
C THR A 491 -5.73 -22.19 2.89
N GLY A 492 -5.20 -21.97 1.68
CA GLY A 492 -3.84 -21.50 1.45
C GLY A 492 -3.64 -20.04 1.88
N ARG A 493 -2.56 -19.41 1.41
CA ARG A 493 -2.17 -18.03 1.77
C ARG A 493 -1.75 -17.22 0.56
N ASP A 494 -2.32 -17.51 -0.62
CA ASP A 494 -1.91 -16.95 -1.91
C ASP A 494 -0.41 -17.17 -2.16
N SER A 495 0.06 -18.37 -1.88
CA SER A 495 1.47 -18.76 -1.95
C SER A 495 1.63 -20.16 -2.54
N GLY A 496 2.62 -20.31 -3.44
CA GLY A 496 3.06 -21.60 -3.95
C GLY A 496 3.82 -22.46 -2.93
N GLU A 497 4.01 -21.97 -1.71
CA GLU A 497 4.69 -22.66 -0.64
C GLU A 497 3.71 -23.42 0.26
N LEU A 498 3.98 -24.70 0.50
CA LEU A 498 3.25 -25.50 1.47
C LEU A 498 3.74 -25.26 2.88
N ASN A 499 2.81 -25.10 3.83
CA ASN A 499 3.12 -24.96 5.24
C ASN A 499 2.12 -25.71 6.13
N TRP A 500 2.53 -26.05 7.37
CA TRP A 500 1.67 -26.78 8.28
C TRP A 500 0.55 -25.90 8.84
N SER A 501 -0.66 -26.47 8.79
CA SER A 501 -1.82 -26.05 9.56
C SER A 501 -2.28 -27.22 10.42
N SER A 502 -2.74 -27.00 11.65
CA SER A 502 -3.12 -28.04 12.58
C SER A 502 -4.47 -27.76 13.21
N TRP A 503 -5.34 -28.76 13.25
CA TRP A 503 -6.63 -28.67 13.93
C TRP A 503 -6.63 -29.55 15.18
N ASP A 504 -6.98 -29.01 16.33
CA ASP A 504 -7.37 -29.83 17.49
C ASP A 504 -8.74 -30.43 17.20
N ILE A 505 -8.79 -31.75 17.09
CA ILE A 505 -9.97 -32.55 16.79
C ILE A 505 -10.30 -33.52 17.92
N GLY A 506 -9.65 -33.37 19.08
CA GLY A 506 -9.85 -34.25 20.24
C GLY A 506 -11.31 -34.34 20.73
N GLU A 507 -12.09 -33.26 20.51
CA GLU A 507 -13.53 -33.26 20.82
C GLU A 507 -14.36 -34.25 19.98
N PHE A 508 -13.83 -34.69 18.85
CA PHE A 508 -14.48 -35.66 17.96
C PHE A 508 -13.89 -37.08 18.07
N ALA A 509 -13.09 -37.34 19.10
CA ALA A 509 -12.43 -38.64 19.28
C ALA A 509 -13.41 -39.80 19.18
N GLY A 510 -13.05 -40.86 18.45
CA GLY A 510 -13.86 -42.03 18.19
C GLY A 510 -14.95 -41.88 17.14
N ARG A 511 -15.20 -40.67 16.61
CA ARG A 511 -16.18 -40.41 15.52
C ARG A 511 -15.59 -40.71 14.17
N ARG A 512 -16.47 -40.94 13.20
CA ARG A 512 -16.11 -41.12 11.81
C ARG A 512 -16.08 -39.78 11.08
N ALA A 513 -15.08 -39.63 10.24
CA ALA A 513 -14.86 -38.39 9.53
C ALA A 513 -14.36 -38.62 8.10
N THR A 514 -14.50 -37.62 7.26
CA THR A 514 -13.86 -37.53 5.94
C THR A 514 -13.16 -36.19 5.81
N VAL A 515 -12.09 -36.12 5.02
CA VAL A 515 -11.50 -34.86 4.54
C VAL A 515 -12.05 -34.56 3.16
N ARG A 516 -12.49 -33.32 2.96
CA ARG A 516 -12.97 -32.83 1.69
C ARG A 516 -12.11 -31.65 1.25
N ILE A 517 -11.57 -31.71 0.04
CA ILE A 517 -10.83 -30.64 -0.63
C ILE A 517 -11.79 -30.03 -1.64
N VAL A 518 -12.04 -28.74 -1.56
CA VAL A 518 -12.94 -27.99 -2.44
C VAL A 518 -12.15 -26.93 -3.16
N ASP A 519 -12.33 -26.88 -4.46
CA ASP A 519 -11.82 -25.84 -5.32
C ASP A 519 -12.95 -25.35 -6.21
N ASN A 520 -13.43 -24.14 -5.94
CA ASN A 520 -14.50 -23.47 -6.70
C ASN A 520 -14.04 -22.11 -7.25
N ALA A 521 -12.76 -21.75 -7.09
CA ALA A 521 -12.21 -20.51 -7.59
C ALA A 521 -11.80 -20.64 -9.08
N THR A 522 -11.90 -19.53 -9.81
CA THR A 522 -11.53 -19.47 -11.25
C THR A 522 -10.66 -18.26 -11.57
N GLY A 523 -10.27 -17.50 -10.53
CA GLY A 523 -9.43 -16.32 -10.63
C GLY A 523 -7.98 -16.57 -10.24
N GLY A 524 -7.21 -15.51 -10.03
CA GLY A 524 -5.83 -15.62 -9.55
C GLY A 524 -5.77 -16.37 -8.20
N TRP A 525 -4.77 -17.25 -8.04
CA TRP A 525 -4.67 -18.19 -6.92
C TRP A 525 -5.91 -19.11 -6.77
N GLY A 526 -6.64 -19.36 -7.86
CA GLY A 526 -7.80 -20.24 -7.88
C GLY A 526 -7.43 -21.73 -7.83
N HIS A 527 -6.47 -22.10 -6.97
CA HIS A 527 -6.07 -23.50 -6.77
C HIS A 527 -5.60 -23.73 -5.33
N LEU A 528 -5.60 -25.00 -4.91
CA LEU A 528 -5.13 -25.44 -3.60
C LEU A 528 -4.08 -26.53 -3.75
N MET A 529 -3.00 -26.44 -2.98
CA MET A 529 -1.97 -27.45 -2.90
C MET A 529 -2.04 -28.18 -1.57
N VAL A 530 -1.92 -29.52 -1.59
CA VAL A 530 -1.90 -30.37 -0.40
C VAL A 530 -0.75 -31.36 -0.49
N GLY A 531 0.25 -31.20 0.39
CA GLY A 531 1.44 -32.04 0.48
C GLY A 531 1.26 -33.27 1.38
N GLY A 532 0.33 -33.19 2.34
CA GLY A 532 0.07 -34.29 3.27
C GLY A 532 -0.99 -34.00 4.30
N LEU A 533 -1.61 -35.07 4.79
CA LEU A 533 -2.59 -35.10 5.86
C LEU A 533 -2.17 -36.13 6.90
N GLN A 534 -2.02 -35.73 8.17
CA GLN A 534 -1.50 -36.61 9.20
C GLN A 534 -2.29 -36.49 10.52
N LEU A 535 -2.69 -37.61 11.06
CA LEU A 535 -3.24 -37.72 12.42
C LEU A 535 -2.10 -37.88 13.41
N SER A 536 -2.12 -37.12 14.51
CA SER A 536 -1.06 -37.13 15.53
C SER A 536 -1.59 -36.65 16.90
N ASP A 537 -0.92 -37.05 17.95
CA ASP A 537 -1.13 -36.47 19.28
C ASP A 537 -0.25 -35.22 19.53
N GLN A 538 0.51 -34.82 18.50
CA GLN A 538 1.31 -33.61 18.49
C GLN A 538 0.89 -32.69 17.35
N GLN A 539 0.91 -31.39 17.63
CA GLN A 539 0.65 -30.38 16.63
C GLN A 539 1.89 -30.23 15.74
N ALA A 540 1.69 -30.21 14.42
CA ALA A 540 2.75 -29.86 13.48
C ALA A 540 3.13 -28.40 13.64
N ARG A 541 4.42 -28.09 13.45
CA ARG A 541 4.97 -26.75 13.54
C ARG A 541 5.26 -26.24 12.14
N PRO A 542 4.85 -24.99 11.82
CA PRO A 542 5.30 -24.35 10.60
C PRO A 542 6.83 -24.39 10.49
N LYS A 543 7.35 -24.52 9.28
CA LYS A 543 8.79 -24.42 9.04
C LYS A 543 9.25 -23.01 9.38
N ASP A 544 10.32 -22.91 10.17
CA ASP A 544 11.00 -21.66 10.44
C ASP A 544 11.73 -21.20 9.18
N ARG A 545 11.44 -19.98 8.70
CA ARG A 545 12.02 -19.36 7.52
C ARG A 545 12.38 -17.91 7.78
N GLN A 546 12.66 -17.58 9.03
CA GLN A 546 12.95 -16.21 9.41
C GLN A 546 14.29 -15.73 8.84
N THR A 547 14.35 -14.45 8.48
CA THR A 547 15.56 -13.64 8.34
C THR A 547 15.49 -12.53 9.36
N ALA A 548 15.84 -12.80 10.60
CA ALA A 548 15.46 -11.95 11.72
C ALA A 548 16.59 -11.78 12.76
N VAL A 549 16.54 -10.67 13.45
CA VAL A 549 17.22 -10.43 14.72
C VAL A 549 16.23 -10.72 15.83
N ASN A 550 16.59 -11.58 16.79
CA ASN A 550 15.76 -11.96 17.92
C ASN A 550 16.44 -11.61 19.24
N LEU A 551 15.66 -11.20 20.24
CA LEU A 551 16.12 -11.13 21.63
C LEU A 551 15.60 -12.35 22.40
N LEU A 552 16.51 -13.09 23.00
CA LEU A 552 16.19 -14.31 23.75
C LEU A 552 16.27 -14.04 25.24
N LEU A 553 15.22 -14.46 25.97
CA LEU A 553 15.21 -14.59 27.43
C LEU A 553 14.99 -16.06 27.77
N ASP A 554 15.93 -16.67 28.52
CA ASP A 554 15.87 -18.08 28.89
C ASP A 554 15.66 -18.99 27.66
N GLY A 555 16.26 -18.64 26.49
CA GLY A 555 16.16 -19.37 25.23
C GLY A 555 14.85 -19.16 24.45
N GLN A 556 13.94 -18.29 24.92
CA GLN A 556 12.70 -17.98 24.24
C GLN A 556 12.76 -16.61 23.59
N VAL A 557 12.27 -16.46 22.36
CA VAL A 557 12.19 -15.18 21.65
C VAL A 557 11.16 -14.28 22.35
N VAL A 558 11.62 -13.13 22.85
CA VAL A 558 10.77 -12.12 23.52
C VAL A 558 10.62 -10.85 22.71
N ARG A 559 11.52 -10.59 21.76
CA ARG A 559 11.46 -9.52 20.76
C ARG A 559 12.02 -10.06 19.45
N SER A 560 11.50 -9.58 18.33
CA SER A 560 12.03 -9.92 17.01
C SER A 560 11.93 -8.71 16.08
N ALA A 561 12.86 -8.60 15.13
CA ALA A 561 12.84 -7.63 14.04
C ALA A 561 13.43 -8.27 12.79
N THR A 562 12.96 -7.86 11.62
CA THR A 562 13.39 -8.34 10.31
C THR A 562 13.73 -7.15 9.40
N GLY A 563 14.38 -7.40 8.27
CA GLY A 563 14.59 -6.40 7.22
C GLY A 563 13.28 -6.05 6.50
N SER A 564 13.40 -5.34 5.40
CA SER A 564 12.27 -4.85 4.60
C SER A 564 12.46 -5.13 3.10
N ASP A 565 13.10 -6.27 2.76
CA ASP A 565 13.52 -6.62 1.40
C ASP A 565 14.43 -5.54 0.80
N SER A 566 15.39 -5.08 1.59
CA SER A 566 16.30 -3.99 1.26
C SER A 566 17.72 -4.27 1.71
N GLU A 567 18.70 -3.92 0.87
CA GLU A 567 20.13 -3.92 1.20
C GLU A 567 20.57 -2.69 2.01
N ALA A 568 19.66 -1.77 2.30
CA ALA A 568 19.89 -0.62 3.17
C ALA A 568 19.47 -0.99 4.61
N LEU A 569 20.42 -1.04 5.52
CA LEU A 569 20.14 -1.23 6.94
C LEU A 569 19.50 0.04 7.50
N ASP A 570 18.50 -0.15 8.37
CA ASP A 570 17.86 0.94 9.09
C ASP A 570 17.90 0.69 10.60
N TRP A 571 17.79 1.78 11.37
CA TRP A 571 17.76 1.72 12.82
C TRP A 571 16.44 1.15 13.34
N THR A 572 16.58 0.24 14.27
CA THR A 572 15.49 -0.40 15.03
C THR A 572 15.80 -0.30 16.52
N SER A 573 14.77 -0.18 17.33
CA SER A 573 14.91 -0.05 18.78
C SER A 573 13.87 -0.92 19.51
N TRP A 574 14.31 -1.68 20.50
CA TRP A 574 13.42 -2.39 21.42
C TRP A 574 13.39 -1.71 22.78
N ASP A 575 12.21 -1.42 23.31
CA ASP A 575 12.02 -1.05 24.71
C ASP A 575 12.15 -2.30 25.59
N LEU A 576 13.12 -2.28 26.48
CA LEU A 576 13.48 -3.37 27.39
C LEU A 576 13.18 -3.01 28.84
N ALA A 577 12.27 -2.06 29.12
CA ALA A 577 11.95 -1.64 30.48
C ALA A 577 11.51 -2.81 31.37
N ASP A 578 10.85 -3.82 30.80
CA ASP A 578 10.41 -5.06 31.44
C ASP A 578 11.53 -6.08 31.69
N LEU A 579 12.70 -5.86 31.08
CA LEU A 579 13.85 -6.78 31.13
C LEU A 579 15.06 -6.20 31.87
N ILE A 580 14.96 -5.00 32.44
CA ILE A 580 16.07 -4.39 33.20
C ILE A 580 16.59 -5.34 34.30
N GLY A 581 17.90 -5.53 34.28
CA GLY A 581 18.59 -6.46 35.21
C GLY A 581 18.56 -7.93 34.81
N ARG A 582 17.78 -8.32 33.78
CA ARG A 582 17.78 -9.70 33.27
C ARG A 582 18.94 -9.96 32.34
N GLN A 583 19.37 -11.22 32.28
CA GLN A 583 20.30 -11.68 31.25
C GLN A 583 19.56 -12.12 30.00
N VAL A 584 20.01 -11.63 28.85
CA VAL A 584 19.44 -11.90 27.54
C VAL A 584 20.53 -12.22 26.53
N GLN A 585 20.15 -12.76 25.38
CA GLN A 585 21.03 -12.99 24.23
C GLN A 585 20.40 -12.42 22.97
N VAL A 586 21.20 -11.95 22.03
CA VAL A 586 20.76 -11.64 20.67
C VAL A 586 21.08 -12.85 19.79
N GLN A 587 20.08 -13.28 19.04
CA GLN A 587 20.21 -14.24 17.94
C GLN A 587 19.96 -13.54 16.62
N ILE A 588 20.85 -13.69 15.65
CA ILE A 588 20.60 -13.34 14.26
C ILE A 588 20.36 -14.65 13.54
N ALA A 589 19.12 -14.82 13.04
CA ALA A 589 18.68 -16.07 12.43
C ALA A 589 18.44 -15.87 10.94
N ASP A 590 19.00 -16.75 10.15
CA ASP A 590 18.81 -16.85 8.71
C ASP A 590 18.39 -18.29 8.38
N HIS A 591 17.08 -18.49 8.19
CA HIS A 591 16.48 -19.80 7.92
C HIS A 591 15.70 -19.83 6.60
N ALA A 592 15.65 -18.72 5.87
CA ALA A 592 15.03 -18.65 4.56
C ALA A 592 16.00 -19.11 3.46
N THR A 593 15.44 -19.72 2.39
CA THR A 593 16.21 -20.23 1.25
C THR A 593 15.70 -19.74 -0.10
N GLY A 594 14.76 -18.80 -0.08
CA GLY A 594 14.14 -18.18 -1.27
C GLY A 594 14.65 -16.77 -1.53
N GLY A 595 13.93 -16.02 -2.35
CA GLY A 595 14.25 -14.60 -2.59
C GLY A 595 14.29 -13.81 -1.29
N TRP A 596 15.30 -12.94 -1.15
CA TRP A 596 15.58 -12.21 0.10
C TRP A 596 15.86 -13.11 1.31
N GLY A 597 16.29 -14.35 1.07
CA GLY A 597 16.69 -15.30 2.11
C GLY A 597 18.03 -14.97 2.75
N HIS A 598 18.19 -13.74 3.25
CA HIS A 598 19.38 -13.31 4.00
C HIS A 598 19.04 -12.16 4.95
N VAL A 599 19.83 -11.97 5.97
CA VAL A 599 19.72 -10.88 6.95
C VAL A 599 21.00 -10.07 7.03
N LEU A 600 20.81 -8.75 7.15
CA LEU A 600 21.88 -7.79 7.42
C LEU A 600 21.69 -7.25 8.84
N ALA A 601 22.72 -7.19 9.66
CA ALA A 601 22.60 -6.61 11.00
C ALA A 601 23.90 -5.94 11.44
N ASP A 602 23.78 -4.85 12.22
CA ASP A 602 24.91 -4.09 12.72
C ASP A 602 24.59 -3.32 14.01
N ARG A 603 25.61 -2.95 14.74
CA ARG A 603 25.66 -1.90 15.78
C ARG A 603 24.68 -2.07 16.94
N PHE A 604 24.75 -3.18 17.66
CA PHE A 604 23.93 -3.41 18.85
C PHE A 604 24.40 -2.56 20.03
N THR A 605 23.55 -1.66 20.55
CA THR A 605 23.89 -0.68 21.59
C THR A 605 22.77 -0.54 22.62
N LEU A 606 23.07 -0.75 23.89
CA LEU A 606 22.16 -0.41 25.00
C LEU A 606 22.18 1.09 25.26
N ALA A 607 21.01 1.75 25.24
CA ALA A 607 20.86 3.20 25.36
C ALA A 607 19.66 3.60 26.24
N ASP A 608 19.63 4.89 26.65
CA ASP A 608 18.52 5.43 27.48
C ASP A 608 17.41 6.05 26.63
N ALA A 609 17.64 6.17 25.31
CA ALA A 609 16.66 6.63 24.33
C ALA A 609 16.63 5.69 23.11
N PRO A 610 15.49 5.59 22.43
CA PRO A 610 15.37 4.78 21.23
C PRO A 610 16.11 5.41 20.05
N ALA A 611 16.74 4.60 19.21
CA ALA A 611 17.12 5.00 17.87
C ALA A 611 15.86 5.09 16.98
N LEU A 612 15.88 6.04 16.04
CA LEU A 612 14.78 6.28 15.11
C LEU A 612 15.16 5.77 13.72
N GLY A 613 14.32 4.93 13.16
CA GLY A 613 14.43 4.48 11.77
C GLY A 613 14.10 5.58 10.76
N MET A 614 14.39 5.34 9.49
CA MET A 614 14.17 6.29 8.39
C MET A 614 12.71 6.73 8.31
N VAL A 615 11.77 5.79 8.47
CA VAL A 615 10.32 6.09 8.47
C VAL A 615 9.94 7.06 9.60
N GLN A 616 10.53 6.90 10.78
CA GLN A 616 10.24 7.77 11.95
C GLN A 616 10.91 9.14 11.84
N ARG A 617 11.95 9.28 11.02
CA ARG A 617 12.69 10.53 10.79
C ARG A 617 12.20 11.30 9.57
N ALA A 618 11.55 10.61 8.63
CA ALA A 618 10.99 11.24 7.45
C ALA A 618 9.83 12.17 7.80
N HIS A 619 9.65 13.21 7.00
CA HIS A 619 8.51 14.11 7.10
C HIS A 619 7.40 13.61 6.19
N TRP A 620 6.21 13.38 6.76
CA TRP A 620 5.06 12.85 6.05
C TRP A 620 3.99 13.91 5.84
N LEU A 621 3.42 13.97 4.63
CA LEU A 621 2.24 14.79 4.37
C LEU A 621 1.01 14.24 5.11
N ASP A 622 0.93 12.92 5.25
CA ASP A 622 -0.18 12.27 5.91
C ASP A 622 0.32 11.06 6.72
N HIS A 623 -0.28 10.81 7.86
CA HIS A 623 0.05 9.71 8.75
C HIS A 623 -1.06 8.64 8.82
N GLY A 624 -2.17 8.82 8.08
CA GLY A 624 -3.18 7.78 7.86
C GLY A 624 -2.71 6.76 6.82
N ALA A 625 -3.53 5.78 6.56
CA ALA A 625 -3.18 4.71 5.61
C ALA A 625 -3.54 5.05 4.16
N ASP A 626 -4.41 6.02 3.91
CA ASP A 626 -5.06 6.21 2.61
C ASP A 626 -4.76 7.60 2.00
N PHE A 627 -3.47 7.90 1.80
CA PHE A 627 -3.02 9.10 1.11
C PHE A 627 -1.79 8.80 0.25
N TYR A 628 -1.93 8.85 -1.07
CA TYR A 628 -0.87 8.50 -2.01
C TYR A 628 -0.88 9.36 -3.26
N ALA A 629 0.18 9.30 -4.07
CA ALA A 629 0.31 9.91 -5.40
C ALA A 629 -0.05 11.41 -5.43
N ALA A 630 0.26 12.14 -4.35
CA ALA A 630 -0.14 13.53 -4.20
C ALA A 630 0.50 14.41 -5.27
N THR A 631 -0.33 15.23 -5.93
CA THR A 631 0.13 16.19 -6.94
C THR A 631 -0.52 17.55 -6.77
N SER A 632 0.25 18.61 -7.03
CA SER A 632 -0.22 19.99 -6.90
C SER A 632 -0.82 20.54 -8.19
N VAL A 633 -1.83 21.40 -8.02
CA VAL A 633 -2.48 22.13 -9.12
C VAL A 633 -1.51 23.12 -9.77
N ASN A 634 -1.29 22.99 -11.07
CA ASN A 634 -0.57 23.96 -11.84
C ASN A 634 -1.44 25.19 -12.17
N ASP A 635 -0.83 26.36 -12.30
CA ASP A 635 -1.49 27.63 -12.71
C ASP A 635 -2.69 28.03 -11.80
N GLU A 636 -2.67 27.70 -10.52
CA GLU A 636 -3.72 28.05 -9.55
C GLU A 636 -3.90 29.59 -9.54
N PRO A 637 -5.11 30.11 -9.77
CA PRO A 637 -5.31 31.52 -10.12
C PRO A 637 -5.06 32.51 -8.97
N HIS A 638 -5.03 32.02 -7.73
CA HIS A 638 -4.83 32.86 -6.52
C HIS A 638 -3.42 32.72 -5.93
N GLY A 639 -2.51 31.99 -6.61
CA GLY A 639 -1.15 31.75 -6.13
C GLY A 639 -1.06 30.81 -4.94
N ARG A 640 -2.15 30.06 -4.64
CA ARG A 640 -2.15 29.01 -3.61
C ARG A 640 -1.44 27.78 -4.13
N ARG A 641 -0.91 26.95 -3.24
CA ARG A 641 -0.47 25.62 -3.56
C ARG A 641 -1.51 24.63 -3.06
N VAL A 642 -2.31 24.10 -3.98
CA VAL A 642 -3.37 23.14 -3.70
C VAL A 642 -2.90 21.77 -4.14
N VAL A 643 -3.04 20.78 -3.28
CA VAL A 643 -2.65 19.37 -3.51
C VAL A 643 -3.87 18.48 -3.43
N ILE A 644 -3.91 17.44 -4.27
CA ILE A 644 -4.89 16.36 -4.27
C ILE A 644 -4.10 15.04 -4.23
N GLY A 645 -4.53 14.07 -3.44
CA GLY A 645 -3.92 12.74 -3.36
C GLY A 645 -4.94 11.64 -3.58
N TRP A 646 -4.49 10.48 -4.03
CA TRP A 646 -5.32 9.29 -4.11
C TRP A 646 -5.63 8.79 -2.70
N MET A 647 -6.91 8.69 -2.38
CA MET A 647 -7.41 8.21 -1.10
C MET A 647 -7.63 6.71 -1.19
N ASN A 648 -6.57 5.96 -1.05
CA ASN A 648 -6.59 4.50 -1.01
C ASN A 648 -5.18 3.98 -0.64
N ASN A 649 -5.04 2.64 -0.61
CA ASN A 649 -3.81 1.96 -0.25
C ASN A 649 -3.56 0.76 -1.15
N TRP A 650 -2.36 0.64 -1.69
CA TRP A 650 -1.99 -0.45 -2.60
C TRP A 650 -2.17 -1.85 -1.98
N ALA A 651 -2.10 -1.98 -0.65
CA ALA A 651 -2.27 -3.27 0.03
C ALA A 651 -3.66 -3.88 -0.18
N TYR A 652 -4.71 -3.04 -0.32
CA TYR A 652 -6.11 -3.50 -0.38
C TYR A 652 -6.99 -2.76 -1.39
N ALA A 653 -6.42 -1.91 -2.21
CA ALA A 653 -7.20 -1.05 -3.10
C ALA A 653 -8.14 -1.81 -4.06
N ASP A 654 -7.75 -3.00 -4.50
CA ASP A 654 -8.55 -3.86 -5.38
C ASP A 654 -9.65 -4.64 -4.64
N LYS A 655 -9.65 -4.63 -3.29
CA LYS A 655 -10.54 -5.42 -2.41
C LYS A 655 -11.56 -4.58 -1.64
N ILE A 656 -11.46 -3.24 -1.69
CA ILE A 656 -12.40 -2.37 -0.98
C ILE A 656 -13.85 -2.64 -1.42
N PRO A 657 -14.86 -2.55 -0.50
CA PRO A 657 -16.23 -3.01 -0.75
C PRO A 657 -17.08 -2.01 -1.56
N THR A 658 -16.45 -1.23 -2.46
CA THR A 658 -17.15 -0.25 -3.30
C THR A 658 -17.52 -0.84 -4.66
N SER A 659 -18.68 -0.46 -5.20
CA SER A 659 -19.18 -0.85 -6.51
C SER A 659 -20.22 0.19 -6.99
N PRO A 660 -20.27 0.58 -8.26
CA PRO A 660 -19.51 0.09 -9.43
C PRO A 660 -18.17 0.83 -9.65
N TRP A 661 -17.71 1.64 -8.72
CA TRP A 661 -16.43 2.37 -8.76
C TRP A 661 -15.45 1.82 -7.74
N ARG A 662 -14.17 2.18 -7.90
CA ARG A 662 -13.12 1.86 -6.94
C ARG A 662 -12.03 2.92 -6.97
N GLY A 663 -11.72 3.48 -5.79
CA GLY A 663 -10.83 4.63 -5.59
C GLY A 663 -11.59 5.95 -5.47
N ALA A 664 -10.97 6.91 -4.79
CA ALA A 664 -11.40 8.29 -4.63
C ALA A 664 -10.18 9.18 -4.44
N ASP A 665 -10.32 10.49 -4.61
CA ASP A 665 -9.32 11.46 -4.24
C ASP A 665 -9.63 12.07 -2.86
N THR A 666 -8.59 12.51 -2.15
CA THR A 666 -8.74 13.27 -0.91
C THR A 666 -9.40 14.62 -1.20
N PHE A 667 -9.95 15.25 -0.17
CA PHE A 667 -10.40 16.63 -0.30
C PHE A 667 -9.18 17.53 -0.62
N PRO A 668 -9.30 18.49 -1.57
CA PRO A 668 -8.18 19.34 -1.94
C PRO A 668 -7.64 20.12 -0.73
N ARG A 669 -6.31 20.15 -0.58
CA ARG A 669 -5.61 20.77 0.56
C ARG A 669 -4.75 21.91 0.10
N GLU A 670 -4.84 23.06 0.76
CA GLU A 670 -3.93 24.17 0.61
C GLU A 670 -2.71 23.96 1.49
N LEU A 671 -1.50 24.07 0.90
CA LEU A 671 -0.22 23.93 1.58
C LEU A 671 0.40 25.30 1.86
N ALA A 672 1.04 25.42 3.01
CA ALA A 672 1.85 26.57 3.37
C ALA A 672 3.07 26.15 4.20
N LEU A 673 4.11 26.97 4.22
CA LEU A 673 5.24 26.83 5.12
C LEU A 673 5.12 27.83 6.27
N THR A 674 5.32 27.37 7.50
CA THR A 674 5.32 28.21 8.69
C THR A 674 6.49 27.87 9.60
N THR A 675 6.87 28.82 10.45
CA THR A 675 7.91 28.63 11.47
C THR A 675 7.27 28.19 12.79
N VAL A 676 7.61 26.99 13.24
CA VAL A 676 7.22 26.45 14.56
C VAL A 676 8.49 26.12 15.33
N ASP A 677 8.65 26.67 16.53
CA ASP A 677 9.84 26.47 17.39
C ASP A 677 11.17 26.66 16.66
N GLY A 678 11.22 27.66 15.76
CA GLY A 678 12.43 28.01 14.98
C GLY A 678 12.71 27.08 13.78
N ARG A 679 11.81 26.15 13.48
CA ARG A 679 11.92 25.24 12.32
C ARG A 679 10.83 25.57 11.29
N THR A 680 11.19 25.51 10.01
CA THR A 680 10.20 25.57 8.93
C THR A 680 9.48 24.24 8.81
N VAL A 681 8.15 24.26 8.90
CA VAL A 681 7.29 23.07 8.78
C VAL A 681 6.22 23.32 7.73
N LEU A 682 5.76 22.24 7.11
CA LEU A 682 4.64 22.25 6.18
C LEU A 682 3.32 22.15 6.95
N VAL A 683 2.36 22.99 6.61
CA VAL A 683 1.00 22.95 7.14
C VAL A 683 0.00 22.75 6.02
N GLN A 684 -1.08 22.05 6.32
CA GLN A 684 -2.12 21.68 5.38
C GLN A 684 -3.50 22.06 5.91
N ARG A 685 -4.35 22.59 5.05
CA ARG A 685 -5.74 22.91 5.39
C ARG A 685 -6.64 22.53 4.22
N PRO A 686 -7.84 21.99 4.48
CA PRO A 686 -8.84 21.87 3.42
C PRO A 686 -9.06 23.24 2.77
N VAL A 687 -9.16 23.25 1.43
CA VAL A 687 -9.40 24.50 0.70
C VAL A 687 -10.65 25.21 1.20
N ARG A 688 -10.63 26.54 1.15
CA ARG A 688 -11.73 27.38 1.68
C ARG A 688 -13.08 27.12 1.01
N GLU A 689 -13.07 26.62 -0.20
CA GLU A 689 -14.27 26.28 -1.00
C GLU A 689 -15.13 25.20 -0.32
N LEU A 690 -14.61 24.43 0.63
CA LEU A 690 -15.40 23.57 1.51
C LEU A 690 -16.56 24.34 2.19
N GLU A 691 -16.40 25.62 2.43
CA GLU A 691 -17.43 26.46 3.08
C GLU A 691 -18.72 26.53 2.29
N GLU A 692 -18.66 26.37 0.97
CA GLU A 692 -19.81 26.35 0.09
C GLU A 692 -20.72 25.14 0.32
N LEU A 693 -20.17 24.05 0.83
CA LEU A 693 -20.93 22.84 1.17
C LEU A 693 -21.58 22.90 2.54
N ARG A 694 -21.20 23.84 3.40
CA ARG A 694 -21.69 23.94 4.78
C ARG A 694 -23.17 24.27 4.84
N GLU A 695 -23.94 23.51 5.63
CA GLU A 695 -25.29 23.89 6.00
C GLU A 695 -25.30 25.08 6.95
N ARG A 696 -26.38 25.89 6.89
CA ARG A 696 -26.46 27.17 7.60
C ARG A 696 -26.48 27.05 9.13
N ARG A 697 -26.88 25.92 9.70
CA ARG A 697 -27.14 25.76 11.14
C ARG A 697 -26.22 24.65 11.71
N PRO A 698 -25.03 24.99 12.23
CA PRO A 698 -24.23 24.01 12.92
C PRO A 698 -24.82 23.64 14.28
N TRP A 699 -24.64 22.39 14.70
CA TRP A 699 -24.74 22.07 16.10
C TRP A 699 -23.51 22.56 16.86
N ARG A 700 -23.70 23.00 18.11
CA ARG A 700 -22.62 23.52 18.95
C ARG A 700 -22.76 23.01 20.38
N GLY A 701 -21.65 22.56 20.94
CA GLY A 701 -21.50 22.21 22.34
C GLY A 701 -20.34 22.99 22.96
N THR A 702 -20.49 23.38 24.20
CA THR A 702 -19.45 24.05 24.97
C THR A 702 -19.38 23.43 26.36
N ASP A 703 -18.18 23.27 26.85
CA ASP A 703 -17.89 22.82 28.22
C ASP A 703 -18.53 21.44 28.52
N LEU A 704 -18.45 20.50 27.58
CA LEU A 704 -19.01 19.16 27.71
C LEU A 704 -18.04 18.24 28.44
N PRO A 705 -18.31 17.83 29.70
CA PRO A 705 -17.46 16.88 30.42
C PRO A 705 -17.76 15.44 30.00
N VAL A 706 -16.73 14.61 29.96
CA VAL A 706 -16.83 13.16 29.75
C VAL A 706 -15.86 12.44 30.69
N ARG A 707 -16.27 11.31 31.28
CA ARG A 707 -15.44 10.55 32.24
C ARG A 707 -15.73 9.07 32.14
N ASP A 708 -14.72 8.29 31.82
CA ASP A 708 -14.76 6.83 31.74
C ASP A 708 -16.02 6.29 31.03
N THR A 709 -16.41 6.99 29.94
CA THR A 709 -17.62 6.67 29.17
C THR A 709 -17.58 7.26 27.78
N ARG A 710 -18.56 6.86 26.99
CA ARG A 710 -18.92 7.47 25.71
C ARG A 710 -20.20 8.31 25.90
N LEU A 711 -20.12 9.58 25.51
CA LEU A 711 -21.23 10.53 25.58
C LEU A 711 -21.77 10.79 24.15
N PRO A 712 -22.89 10.17 23.75
CA PRO A 712 -23.52 10.47 22.46
C PRO A 712 -23.93 11.93 22.37
N LEU A 713 -23.70 12.54 21.23
CA LEU A 713 -24.10 13.92 20.93
C LEU A 713 -25.45 13.97 20.20
N PRO A 714 -26.26 15.00 20.38
CA PRO A 714 -27.54 15.09 19.69
C PRO A 714 -27.38 15.62 18.26
N VAL A 715 -26.44 15.07 17.52
CA VAL A 715 -26.12 15.35 16.12
C VAL A 715 -25.62 14.08 15.47
N SER A 716 -26.03 13.87 14.24
CA SER A 716 -25.65 12.70 13.43
C SER A 716 -25.57 13.10 11.96
N GLY A 717 -24.82 12.36 11.18
CA GLY A 717 -24.71 12.56 9.73
C GLY A 717 -23.56 11.74 9.14
N ALA A 718 -23.64 11.43 7.86
CA ALA A 718 -22.58 10.73 7.11
C ALA A 718 -21.58 11.71 6.47
N ALA A 719 -21.96 12.97 6.25
CA ALA A 719 -21.10 14.00 5.68
C ALA A 719 -21.03 15.20 6.64
N LEU A 720 -19.92 15.32 7.36
CA LEU A 720 -19.76 16.29 8.45
C LEU A 720 -18.41 17.01 8.40
N GLU A 721 -18.39 18.28 8.82
CA GLU A 721 -17.20 18.97 9.28
C GLU A 721 -17.31 19.19 10.79
N ILE A 722 -16.31 18.69 11.53
CA ILE A 722 -16.24 18.80 12.98
C ILE A 722 -15.03 19.65 13.35
N ASN A 723 -15.26 20.73 14.13
CA ASN A 723 -14.19 21.50 14.74
C ASN A 723 -14.30 21.31 16.27
N ALA A 724 -13.27 20.75 16.87
CA ALA A 724 -13.23 20.39 18.28
C ALA A 724 -12.00 21.00 18.97
N ARG A 725 -12.23 21.64 20.12
CA ARG A 725 -11.17 21.94 21.09
C ARG A 725 -11.42 21.08 22.31
N LEU A 726 -10.60 20.06 22.45
CA LEU A 726 -10.66 19.11 23.54
C LEU A 726 -9.57 19.41 24.57
N ARG A 727 -9.84 19.15 25.83
CA ARG A 727 -8.87 19.30 26.91
C ARG A 727 -8.69 17.98 27.64
N ALA A 728 -7.45 17.51 27.70
CA ALA A 728 -7.07 16.44 28.58
C ALA A 728 -7.28 16.87 30.05
N GLY A 729 -7.99 16.04 30.81
CA GLY A 729 -8.04 16.16 32.27
C GLY A 729 -7.14 15.10 32.91
N THR A 730 -7.77 14.04 33.41
CA THR A 730 -7.09 12.86 33.94
C THR A 730 -7.23 11.64 33.03
N ALA A 731 -7.89 11.78 31.88
CA ALA A 731 -8.09 10.68 30.94
C ALA A 731 -6.76 10.19 30.36
N ARG A 732 -6.64 8.89 30.24
CA ARG A 732 -5.55 8.26 29.48
C ARG A 732 -5.79 8.46 27.99
N GLU A 733 -6.99 8.18 27.51
CA GLU A 733 -7.39 8.36 26.13
C GLU A 733 -8.66 9.22 26.07
N PHE A 734 -8.77 10.11 25.09
CA PHE A 734 -9.96 10.93 24.88
C PHE A 734 -10.07 11.38 23.42
N GLY A 735 -11.29 11.62 22.98
CA GLY A 735 -11.52 12.02 21.60
C GLY A 735 -12.98 11.99 21.18
N LEU A 736 -13.17 11.82 19.87
CA LEU A 736 -14.46 11.70 19.19
C LEU A 736 -14.61 10.31 18.56
N ALA A 737 -15.83 9.78 18.61
CA ALA A 737 -16.26 8.65 17.78
C ALA A 737 -17.23 9.19 16.74
N VAL A 738 -17.01 8.82 15.48
CA VAL A 738 -17.85 9.15 14.34
C VAL A 738 -18.35 7.86 13.69
N HIS A 739 -19.39 7.95 12.85
CA HIS A 739 -20.10 6.78 12.33
C HIS A 739 -20.45 5.80 13.47
N ASP A 740 -20.90 6.38 14.58
CA ASP A 740 -21.18 5.65 15.81
C ASP A 740 -22.59 5.10 15.79
N GLY A 741 -22.74 3.78 15.75
CA GLY A 741 -24.02 3.10 15.69
C GLY A 741 -23.86 1.58 15.61
N GLY A 742 -24.93 0.81 15.83
CA GLY A 742 -24.96 -0.62 15.60
C GLY A 742 -23.89 -1.48 16.28
N GLY A 743 -23.05 -0.90 17.12
CA GLY A 743 -21.85 -1.53 17.69
C GLY A 743 -20.57 -1.18 16.93
N HIS A 744 -20.67 -0.41 15.85
CA HIS A 744 -19.53 0.08 15.07
C HIS A 744 -19.18 1.52 15.46
N TRP A 745 -17.97 1.92 15.17
CA TRP A 745 -17.46 3.29 15.39
C TRP A 745 -16.09 3.47 14.70
N THR A 746 -15.77 4.71 14.38
CA THR A 746 -14.40 5.16 14.07
C THR A 746 -13.97 6.15 15.15
N ARG A 747 -12.92 5.86 15.91
CA ARG A 747 -12.40 6.75 16.95
C ARG A 747 -11.28 7.63 16.42
N ILE A 748 -11.38 8.93 16.69
CA ILE A 748 -10.33 9.92 16.50
C ILE A 748 -9.94 10.39 17.91
N GLY A 749 -8.78 10.01 18.38
CA GLY A 749 -8.42 10.21 19.78
C GLY A 749 -6.96 10.51 20.04
N TYR A 750 -6.69 10.86 21.27
CA TYR A 750 -5.35 11.14 21.78
C TYR A 750 -5.04 10.27 22.99
N ASP A 751 -3.90 9.58 22.94
CA ASP A 751 -3.34 8.82 24.07
C ASP A 751 -2.33 9.69 24.80
N THR A 752 -2.65 10.08 26.03
CA THR A 752 -1.79 10.95 26.85
C THR A 752 -0.52 10.28 27.34
N ALA A 753 -0.50 8.95 27.40
CA ALA A 753 0.67 8.19 27.83
C ALA A 753 1.73 8.10 26.71
N SER A 754 1.31 7.89 25.49
CA SER A 754 2.20 7.84 24.34
C SER A 754 2.43 9.22 23.71
N GLY A 755 1.54 10.19 23.92
CA GLY A 755 1.59 11.50 23.26
C GLY A 755 1.25 11.42 21.79
N GLU A 756 0.26 10.61 21.43
CA GLU A 756 -0.10 10.31 20.03
C GLU A 756 -1.57 10.63 19.75
N LEU A 757 -1.78 11.32 18.64
CA LEU A 757 -3.08 11.36 17.96
C LEU A 757 -3.27 10.06 17.20
N TYR A 758 -4.50 9.54 17.16
CA TYR A 758 -4.80 8.33 16.41
C TYR A 758 -6.17 8.34 15.72
N VAL A 759 -6.26 7.57 14.66
CA VAL A 759 -7.50 7.10 14.04
C VAL A 759 -7.56 5.60 14.23
N ASP A 760 -8.59 5.13 14.93
CA ASP A 760 -8.88 3.71 15.11
C ASP A 760 -10.10 3.33 14.28
N ARG A 761 -9.87 2.53 13.24
CA ARG A 761 -10.90 2.01 12.34
C ARG A 761 -11.14 0.50 12.50
N THR A 762 -10.67 -0.10 13.59
CA THR A 762 -10.80 -1.54 13.82
C THR A 762 -12.26 -2.01 13.95
N ALA A 763 -13.17 -1.10 14.30
CA ALA A 763 -14.60 -1.37 14.42
C ALA A 763 -15.46 -0.49 13.50
N SER A 764 -14.94 0.01 12.37
CA SER A 764 -15.63 0.95 11.50
C SER A 764 -16.50 0.28 10.41
N GLY A 765 -17.19 -0.81 10.75
CA GLY A 765 -18.13 -1.52 9.87
C GLY A 765 -17.49 -2.66 9.09
N THR A 766 -17.54 -2.62 7.76
CA THR A 766 -16.95 -3.67 6.89
C THR A 766 -15.44 -3.54 6.87
N THR A 767 -14.74 -4.40 7.61
CA THR A 767 -13.27 -4.36 7.76
C THR A 767 -12.56 -5.65 7.37
N ALA A 768 -13.29 -6.75 7.19
CA ALA A 768 -12.72 -8.10 7.02
C ALA A 768 -12.26 -8.42 5.58
N PHE A 769 -12.39 -7.48 4.64
CA PHE A 769 -12.01 -7.70 3.23
C PHE A 769 -10.49 -7.78 3.03
N HIS A 770 -9.69 -7.27 3.98
CA HIS A 770 -8.24 -7.40 3.98
C HIS A 770 -7.68 -7.34 5.41
N GLU A 771 -6.65 -8.14 5.70
CA GLU A 771 -6.07 -8.28 7.04
C GLU A 771 -5.41 -7.00 7.58
N SER A 772 -4.83 -6.17 6.72
CA SER A 772 -4.20 -4.90 7.12
C SER A 772 -5.18 -3.74 7.24
N PHE A 773 -6.47 -3.91 6.91
CA PHE A 773 -7.41 -2.79 6.92
C PHE A 773 -7.86 -2.39 8.33
N ALA A 774 -8.22 -3.37 9.18
CA ALA A 774 -8.64 -3.13 10.55
C ALA A 774 -7.45 -2.72 11.44
N ALA A 775 -7.09 -1.44 11.43
CA ALA A 775 -5.88 -0.94 12.06
C ALA A 775 -6.10 0.36 12.86
N VAL A 776 -5.11 0.72 13.65
CA VAL A 776 -5.03 2.00 14.38
C VAL A 776 -3.84 2.78 13.86
N HIS A 777 -4.06 3.91 13.19
CA HIS A 777 -3.01 4.77 12.68
C HIS A 777 -2.67 5.84 13.70
N ARG A 778 -1.39 6.06 13.98
CA ARG A 778 -0.91 6.88 15.09
C ARG A 778 0.20 7.83 14.62
N ALA A 779 0.20 9.05 15.19
CA ALA A 779 1.28 9.99 14.97
C ALA A 779 1.55 10.83 16.23
N LYS A 780 2.82 11.16 16.48
CA LYS A 780 3.22 12.00 17.60
C LYS A 780 2.66 13.42 17.44
N LEU A 781 2.04 13.89 18.48
CA LEU A 781 1.51 15.25 18.55
C LEU A 781 1.66 15.78 19.98
N HIS A 782 2.21 16.98 20.15
CA HIS A 782 2.22 17.64 21.44
C HIS A 782 0.95 18.44 21.66
N LEU A 783 0.30 18.24 22.79
CA LEU A 783 -0.78 19.11 23.23
C LEU A 783 -0.22 20.54 23.47
N ASP A 784 -1.09 21.55 23.38
CA ASP A 784 -0.71 22.90 23.76
C ASP A 784 -0.29 22.97 25.26
N PRO A 785 0.36 24.03 25.72
CA PRO A 785 0.79 24.18 27.13
C PRO A 785 -0.34 24.08 28.17
N ASN A 786 -1.60 24.19 27.76
CA ASN A 786 -2.78 24.05 28.60
C ASN A 786 -3.42 22.63 28.51
N GLY A 787 -2.78 21.70 27.84
CA GLY A 787 -3.28 20.34 27.64
C GLY A 787 -4.45 20.28 26.65
N ARG A 788 -4.47 21.15 25.64
CA ARG A 788 -5.53 21.20 24.62
C ARG A 788 -5.12 20.51 23.35
N LEU A 789 -6.12 19.90 22.72
CA LEU A 789 -6.07 19.29 21.40
C LEU A 789 -7.09 19.98 20.50
N ASP A 790 -6.62 20.69 19.48
CA ASP A 790 -7.46 21.26 18.43
C ASP A 790 -7.52 20.33 17.23
N LEU A 791 -8.75 19.98 16.83
CA LEU A 791 -9.03 19.10 15.70
C LEU A 791 -9.98 19.76 14.72
N ARG A 792 -9.70 19.60 13.44
CA ARG A 792 -10.66 19.75 12.35
C ARG A 792 -10.79 18.42 11.65
N ILE A 793 -11.99 17.86 11.57
CA ILE A 793 -12.24 16.53 11.02
C ILE A 793 -13.26 16.67 9.90
N LEU A 794 -12.95 16.09 8.74
CA LEU A 794 -13.88 15.85 7.66
C LEU A 794 -14.33 14.40 7.73
N VAL A 795 -15.62 14.16 7.80
CA VAL A 795 -16.24 12.84 7.82
C VAL A 795 -17.06 12.71 6.56
N ASP A 796 -16.82 11.69 5.76
CA ASP A 796 -17.63 11.36 4.59
C ASP A 796 -18.17 9.93 4.68
N ALA A 797 -19.00 9.53 3.76
CA ALA A 797 -19.67 8.22 3.76
C ALA A 797 -18.68 7.03 3.85
N SER A 798 -17.43 7.22 3.42
CA SER A 798 -16.39 6.17 3.42
C SER A 798 -14.98 6.68 3.77
N SER A 799 -14.89 7.81 4.47
CA SER A 799 -13.57 8.33 4.86
C SER A 799 -13.63 9.26 6.06
N VAL A 800 -12.48 9.40 6.72
CA VAL A 800 -12.18 10.47 7.68
C VAL A 800 -10.85 11.14 7.31
N GLU A 801 -10.83 12.48 7.31
CA GLU A 801 -9.60 13.28 7.24
C GLU A 801 -9.48 14.11 8.50
N VAL A 802 -8.41 13.93 9.25
CA VAL A 802 -8.19 14.54 10.56
C VAL A 802 -7.02 15.51 10.48
N TYR A 803 -7.26 16.79 10.73
CA TYR A 803 -6.26 17.84 10.77
C TYR A 803 -6.05 18.30 12.22
N ALA A 804 -4.82 18.24 12.70
CA ALA A 804 -4.43 18.63 14.05
C ALA A 804 -3.19 19.56 14.04
N GLY A 805 -2.89 20.20 15.16
CA GLY A 805 -1.73 21.08 15.29
C GLY A 805 -1.71 22.22 14.26
N ASP A 806 -2.86 22.85 14.04
CA ASP A 806 -3.05 23.86 12.99
C ASP A 806 -2.72 23.39 11.57
N GLY A 807 -2.79 22.06 11.33
CA GLY A 807 -2.52 21.44 10.05
C GLY A 807 -1.09 20.93 9.87
N THR A 808 -0.28 20.91 10.92
CA THR A 808 1.05 20.29 10.90
C THR A 808 0.99 18.77 10.91
N LEU A 809 -0.13 18.21 11.33
CA LEU A 809 -0.39 16.76 11.36
C LEU A 809 -1.73 16.46 10.70
N VAL A 810 -1.72 15.50 9.76
CA VAL A 810 -2.92 15.03 9.07
C VAL A 810 -2.94 13.49 9.08
N LEU A 811 -4.13 12.91 9.28
CA LEU A 811 -4.39 11.48 9.10
C LEU A 811 -5.61 11.32 8.19
N THR A 812 -5.46 10.53 7.14
CA THR A 812 -6.51 10.20 6.18
C THR A 812 -6.73 8.70 6.15
N ASP A 813 -7.96 8.28 6.44
CA ASP A 813 -8.34 6.88 6.50
C ASP A 813 -9.67 6.63 5.78
N GLN A 814 -9.69 5.64 4.91
CA GLN A 814 -10.94 5.05 4.43
C GLN A 814 -11.61 4.25 5.54
N ILE A 815 -12.94 4.28 5.54
CA ILE A 815 -13.80 3.52 6.44
C ILE A 815 -15.01 3.02 5.66
N PHE A 816 -15.63 1.92 6.10
CA PHE A 816 -16.82 1.37 5.41
C PHE A 816 -17.92 1.06 6.43
N PRO A 817 -18.49 2.11 7.08
CA PRO A 817 -19.52 1.97 8.10
C PRO A 817 -20.83 1.46 7.53
N ASP A 818 -21.69 0.85 8.37
CA ASP A 818 -23.07 0.62 7.96
C ASP A 818 -23.72 2.00 7.70
N PRO A 819 -24.48 2.18 6.62
CA PRO A 819 -25.15 3.45 6.31
C PRO A 819 -26.07 3.99 7.41
N SER A 820 -26.51 3.14 8.33
CA SER A 820 -27.30 3.55 9.51
C SER A 820 -26.44 4.12 10.65
N ASP A 821 -25.13 3.89 10.64
CA ASP A 821 -24.21 4.33 11.66
C ASP A 821 -23.78 5.78 11.40
N THR A 822 -24.54 6.74 11.90
CA THR A 822 -24.36 8.16 11.64
C THR A 822 -24.09 9.00 12.89
N GLY A 823 -24.00 8.36 14.06
CA GLY A 823 -23.82 9.03 15.34
C GLY A 823 -22.45 9.69 15.50
N VAL A 824 -22.41 10.67 16.38
CA VAL A 824 -21.19 11.33 16.87
C VAL A 824 -21.19 11.25 18.39
N ALA A 825 -20.08 10.89 19.01
CA ALA A 825 -19.94 10.84 20.45
C ALA A 825 -18.58 11.41 20.90
N LEU A 826 -18.56 12.00 22.11
CA LEU A 826 -17.34 12.23 22.87
C LEU A 826 -17.01 10.97 23.68
N TYR A 827 -15.73 10.69 23.89
CA TYR A 827 -15.33 9.61 24.81
C TYR A 827 -14.11 10.02 25.64
N ALA A 828 -13.98 9.40 26.81
CA ALA A 828 -12.79 9.42 27.63
C ALA A 828 -12.65 8.07 28.33
N ASP A 829 -11.44 7.53 28.32
CA ASP A 829 -11.09 6.26 28.95
C ASP A 829 -9.93 6.49 29.95
N GLY A 830 -9.98 5.83 31.11
CA GLY A 830 -8.98 5.95 32.17
C GLY A 830 -8.97 7.33 32.84
N GLY A 831 -10.14 7.99 32.96
CA GLY A 831 -10.28 9.29 33.63
C GLY A 831 -11.26 10.24 32.95
N ALA A 832 -11.05 11.53 33.13
CA ALA A 832 -11.94 12.58 32.63
C ALA A 832 -11.27 13.48 31.60
N ALA A 833 -12.03 13.85 30.58
CA ALA A 833 -11.70 14.90 29.62
C ALA A 833 -12.89 15.83 29.41
N ARG A 834 -12.72 16.86 28.57
CA ARG A 834 -13.80 17.79 28.28
C ARG A 834 -13.66 18.37 26.89
N ALA A 835 -14.77 18.57 26.18
CA ALA A 835 -14.80 19.44 25.00
C ALA A 835 -15.06 20.89 25.45
N GLU A 836 -14.03 21.75 25.38
CA GLU A 836 -14.16 23.18 25.65
C GLU A 836 -15.08 23.86 24.62
N SER A 837 -14.90 23.44 23.34
CA SER A 837 -15.81 23.85 22.26
C SER A 837 -15.89 22.74 21.21
N LEU A 838 -17.09 22.55 20.68
CA LEU A 838 -17.37 21.57 19.62
C LEU A 838 -18.39 22.16 18.65
N THR A 839 -18.07 22.14 17.39
CA THR A 839 -18.97 22.59 16.32
C THR A 839 -19.05 21.49 15.28
N VAL A 840 -20.26 21.00 15.01
CA VAL A 840 -20.54 20.00 13.98
C VAL A 840 -21.42 20.64 12.91
N ARG A 841 -20.95 20.62 11.67
CA ARG A 841 -21.66 21.10 10.49
C ARG A 841 -21.95 19.92 9.56
N HIS A 842 -23.17 19.84 9.06
CA HIS A 842 -23.47 18.98 7.92
C HIS A 842 -22.89 19.62 6.66
N LEU A 843 -22.38 18.78 5.81
CA LEU A 843 -21.92 19.13 4.46
C LEU A 843 -22.93 18.60 3.45
N ARG A 844 -23.28 19.44 2.47
CA ARG A 844 -24.09 19.00 1.34
C ARG A 844 -23.25 18.18 0.38
N SER A 845 -23.92 17.31 -0.36
CA SER A 845 -23.28 16.60 -1.46
C SER A 845 -22.78 17.58 -2.53
N SER A 846 -21.55 17.37 -3.01
CA SER A 846 -20.98 18.10 -4.15
C SER A 846 -21.49 17.55 -5.50
N TRP A 847 -22.09 16.39 -5.49
CA TRP A 847 -22.71 15.81 -6.68
C TRP A 847 -24.03 16.51 -6.97
N ARG A 848 -24.12 17.19 -8.09
CA ARG A 848 -25.37 17.80 -8.52
C ARG A 848 -26.30 16.70 -9.03
N GLY A 849 -27.47 16.56 -8.37
CA GLY A 849 -28.57 15.70 -8.81
C GLY A 849 -29.25 16.21 -10.10
#